data_8e82ee910df42e1c4ec98de1f2c52436
#
_entry.id   8e82ee910df42e1c4ec98de1f2c52436
#
_cell.length_a   1.000
_cell.length_b   1.000
_cell.length_c   1.000
_cell.angle_alpha   90.00
_cell.angle_beta   90.00
_cell.angle_gamma   90.00
#
_symmetry.space_group_name_H-M   'P 1'
#
loop_
_entity.id
_entity.type
_entity.pdbx_description
1 polymer ?
#
loop_
_entity_poly.entity_id
_entity_poly.type
_entity_poly.pdbx_seq_one_letter_code
_entity_poly.pdbx_strand_id
1 'polypeptide(L)'
;MLTATAPALETREFKPLLREERTGVSFPHFFTAKLETGVTPYDQISWELRTATIGNDKGSVIFEQRDVEVPADWSQTATNIVASKYFHGRMGSPERESSVAQLVHRVVDTIADWGLSGKYFKTKEDGENFRNELAHIMLTQKACFNSPVWFNVGVREARGYGFYFDEATQVVKKLLPGENHPQCSACFINSVGDTLESILDLAKTEGMLFKWGSGTGTNLSAIREEDAHLWGGGRASGPLSFMKGFDAFAGVIKSGGKTRRAAKMVILNSDHPDIEHFIWCKAKEEKKAHTLIDAGYDASLDGEAYGSIFFQNANNSVRATDEFMQAVVDDTEWWTKSVPTGQPIGRYKARDIMQQIAEATHQCGDPGMQFDTTINLWHTSKNTARINASNPCSEYMFLDDSACNLSSLNLMKFVGPDGTFEVEAFRHAVDTMILAQEILVDNASYPTEKIAKNSHDFRPLGLGYANLGAMLMSLGLPYDSDKGRDFAASITAIMCGQAYLTSARMAGAVGPCPGYAENAEPFLDVIRLHRRAVNRIDNKRVPVAMFKAAEDCWQQSLEVGAKNGFRNAQVTVLAPTGTIGFMMDCDTTGIEPDLALVKYKKLVGGGVIKIVNNTVPQALIKLGYTAEQAEQIVAHIDSTGTIEGAPNLKPEHLAVFDCSFRPQNGSRSIHYMGHVRMMAAAQPFISGAISKTINMPEESTAEDIMEAYTESWRLGLKAVAIYRDGSKRVQPLSSGTGKGEKKAAIGLPAATVPPVEKIVYRPVRRKLPDERQSLTHKFSIAGHEGYITVGLYEDGTPGEVFISMAKEGSTISGLMDTLATSISYGLQYGVPLKFFVDKFSHVRFEPSGWTGNPQVPYAKSIIDYIFRWLGSRFLGISEASEAGEMPKLRPTIPDPQAALPFDASAVGDAPLCSECGGIMTRNGSCYKCENCGGTSGCS
;
A
#
# COMPACT_ATOMS: atom_id res chain seq x y z
N MET A 1 29.88 -13.23 -35.19
CA MET A 1 29.53 -14.61 -35.63
C MET A 1 30.34 -15.60 -34.80
N LEU A 2 29.77 -16.22 -33.84
CA LEU A 2 30.21 -17.49 -33.23
C LEU A 2 28.93 -18.18 -32.84
N THR A 3 28.43 -18.99 -33.75
CA THR A 3 27.34 -19.95 -33.50
C THR A 3 27.92 -21.12 -32.74
N ALA A 4 27.99 -21.02 -31.41
CA ALA A 4 28.09 -22.21 -30.56
C ALA A 4 26.67 -22.80 -30.47
N THR A 5 26.43 -23.87 -31.21
CA THR A 5 25.26 -24.73 -31.04
C THR A 5 25.20 -25.19 -29.61
N ALA A 6 24.14 -24.76 -28.92
CA ALA A 6 23.83 -25.29 -27.59
C ALA A 6 23.65 -26.81 -27.72
N PRO A 7 24.11 -27.63 -26.75
CA PRO A 7 23.78 -29.04 -26.71
C PRO A 7 22.26 -29.19 -26.66
N ALA A 8 21.72 -30.06 -27.52
CA ALA A 8 20.31 -30.42 -27.49
C ALA A 8 19.96 -30.89 -26.06
N LEU A 9 18.91 -30.32 -25.49
CA LEU A 9 18.32 -30.82 -24.25
C LEU A 9 17.97 -32.31 -24.49
N GLU A 10 18.69 -33.19 -23.82
CA GLU A 10 18.16 -34.55 -23.64
C GLU A 10 16.75 -34.38 -23.07
N THR A 11 15.78 -35.10 -23.61
CA THR A 11 14.40 -35.12 -23.13
C THR A 11 14.36 -35.68 -21.71
N ARG A 12 14.70 -34.87 -20.74
CA ARG A 12 14.68 -35.20 -19.33
C ARG A 12 13.28 -34.89 -18.82
N GLU A 13 12.62 -35.86 -18.25
CA GLU A 13 11.33 -35.68 -17.60
C GLU A 13 11.57 -34.98 -16.25
N PHE A 14 11.27 -33.66 -16.19
CA PHE A 14 11.32 -32.89 -14.94
C PHE A 14 10.06 -33.19 -14.13
N LYS A 15 10.17 -34.01 -13.08
CA LYS A 15 9.05 -34.34 -12.19
C LYS A 15 9.28 -33.76 -10.80
N PRO A 16 8.24 -33.22 -10.16
CA PRO A 16 8.27 -32.95 -8.74
C PRO A 16 8.58 -34.24 -7.95
N LEU A 17 9.39 -34.15 -6.90
CA LEU A 17 9.66 -35.27 -6.02
C LEU A 17 8.67 -35.29 -4.87
N LEU A 18 8.12 -36.48 -4.57
CA LEU A 18 7.40 -36.70 -3.33
C LEU A 18 8.36 -36.54 -2.12
N ARG A 19 7.81 -36.18 -0.96
CA ARG A 19 8.63 -36.00 0.25
C ARG A 19 9.57 -37.18 0.56
N GLU A 20 9.11 -38.39 0.28
CA GLU A 20 9.87 -39.62 0.53
C GLU A 20 11.09 -39.77 -0.40
N GLU A 21 11.02 -39.20 -1.59
CA GLU A 21 12.05 -39.24 -2.63
C GLU A 21 13.10 -38.13 -2.48
N ARG A 22 12.86 -37.16 -1.61
CA ARG A 22 13.78 -36.05 -1.38
C ARG A 22 15.06 -36.50 -0.74
N THR A 23 16.19 -36.07 -1.29
CA THR A 23 17.54 -36.38 -0.78
C THR A 23 18.09 -35.31 0.15
N GLY A 24 17.47 -34.11 0.13
CA GLY A 24 17.89 -32.96 0.88
C GLY A 24 19.15 -32.27 0.38
N VAL A 25 19.36 -31.04 0.76
CA VAL A 25 20.59 -30.27 0.47
C VAL A 25 21.58 -30.40 1.66
N SER A 26 22.87 -30.37 1.36
CA SER A 26 23.89 -30.19 2.39
C SER A 26 24.05 -28.71 2.69
N PHE A 27 24.08 -28.34 3.97
CA PHE A 27 24.13 -26.95 4.42
C PHE A 27 25.29 -26.75 5.41
N PRO A 28 26.42 -26.17 4.96
CA PRO A 28 27.59 -25.98 5.80
C PRO A 28 27.45 -24.74 6.70
N HIS A 29 28.17 -24.75 7.81
CA HIS A 29 28.44 -23.55 8.59
C HIS A 29 29.24 -22.51 7.78
N PHE A 30 28.96 -21.25 7.98
CA PHE A 30 29.75 -20.13 7.47
C PHE A 30 29.97 -19.05 8.55
N PHE A 31 28.90 -18.35 8.94
CA PHE A 31 28.98 -17.35 10.03
C PHE A 31 29.21 -17.97 11.38
N THR A 32 28.70 -19.17 11.57
CA THR A 32 28.77 -19.94 12.83
C THR A 32 29.85 -21.02 12.84
N ALA A 33 30.71 -21.05 11.81
CA ALA A 33 31.77 -22.05 11.68
C ALA A 33 32.79 -22.08 12.84
N LYS A 34 32.89 -21.02 13.63
CA LYS A 34 33.80 -20.90 14.76
C LYS A 34 33.14 -21.12 16.12
N LEU A 35 31.83 -21.47 16.13
CA LEU A 35 31.15 -21.78 17.38
C LEU A 35 31.68 -23.07 17.98
N GLU A 36 31.93 -23.03 19.29
CA GLU A 36 32.27 -24.26 20.05
C GLU A 36 31.03 -25.16 20.16
N THR A 37 31.27 -26.45 20.38
CA THR A 37 30.16 -27.40 20.53
C THR A 37 29.25 -27.01 21.70
N GLY A 38 27.96 -26.82 21.44
CA GLY A 38 26.97 -26.45 22.44
C GLY A 38 26.77 -24.93 22.60
N VAL A 39 27.55 -24.10 21.91
CA VAL A 39 27.37 -22.65 21.85
C VAL A 39 26.47 -22.31 20.66
N THR A 40 25.48 -21.42 20.88
CA THR A 40 24.54 -20.95 19.86
C THR A 40 24.87 -19.54 19.45
N PRO A 41 24.32 -19.01 18.33
CA PRO A 41 24.47 -17.61 17.96
C PRO A 41 23.93 -16.62 19.00
N TYR A 42 22.96 -17.03 19.81
CA TYR A 42 22.42 -16.21 20.91
C TYR A 42 23.41 -15.96 22.03
N ASP A 43 24.31 -16.93 22.30
CA ASP A 43 25.34 -16.84 23.32
C ASP A 43 26.47 -15.89 22.93
N GLN A 44 26.61 -15.57 21.65
CA GLN A 44 27.58 -14.59 21.13
C GLN A 44 27.09 -13.14 21.21
N ILE A 45 25.80 -12.91 21.46
CA ILE A 45 25.20 -11.59 21.51
C ILE A 45 25.37 -10.99 22.90
N SER A 46 25.84 -9.75 22.96
CA SER A 46 25.75 -8.95 24.17
C SER A 46 24.33 -8.40 24.29
N TRP A 47 23.60 -8.82 25.31
CA TRP A 47 22.23 -8.42 25.55
C TRP A 47 22.13 -7.26 26.52
N GLU A 48 21.17 -6.34 26.30
CA GLU A 48 20.83 -5.28 27.26
C GLU A 48 19.31 -5.08 27.38
N LEU A 49 18.87 -4.53 28.50
CA LEU A 49 17.47 -4.20 28.73
C LEU A 49 17.22 -2.74 28.40
N ARG A 50 16.19 -2.47 27.60
CA ARG A 50 15.77 -1.12 27.19
C ARG A 50 14.29 -0.89 27.41
N THR A 51 13.90 0.38 27.50
CA THR A 51 12.50 0.77 27.42
C THR A 51 12.18 1.17 25.98
N ALA A 52 11.23 0.45 25.37
CA ALA A 52 10.70 0.79 24.05
C ALA A 52 9.53 1.77 24.22
N THR A 53 9.61 2.93 23.56
CA THR A 53 8.60 4.00 23.70
C THR A 53 8.26 4.62 22.35
N ILE A 54 6.96 4.88 22.11
CA ILE A 54 6.48 5.68 20.99
C ILE A 54 5.58 6.78 21.53
N GLY A 55 5.92 8.03 21.22
CA GLY A 55 5.13 9.21 21.58
C GLY A 55 4.33 9.76 20.42
N ASN A 56 3.32 10.60 20.70
CA ASN A 56 2.61 11.40 19.69
C ASN A 56 3.21 12.80 19.56
N ASP A 57 2.71 13.61 18.61
CA ASP A 57 3.17 15.00 18.35
C ASP A 57 3.08 15.93 19.57
N LYS A 58 2.25 15.56 20.55
CA LYS A 58 2.02 16.30 21.79
C LYS A 58 2.90 15.81 22.94
N GLY A 59 3.82 14.88 22.67
CA GLY A 59 4.70 14.28 23.67
C GLY A 59 4.02 13.23 24.57
N SER A 60 2.77 12.87 24.31
CA SER A 60 2.09 11.82 25.08
C SER A 60 2.55 10.44 24.59
N VAL A 61 2.87 9.54 25.52
CA VAL A 61 3.28 8.16 25.22
C VAL A 61 2.06 7.36 24.72
N ILE A 62 2.18 6.80 23.50
CA ILE A 62 1.16 5.93 22.89
C ILE A 62 1.46 4.46 23.16
N PHE A 63 2.74 4.12 23.21
CA PHE A 63 3.23 2.77 23.47
C PHE A 63 4.45 2.84 24.37
N GLU A 64 4.47 2.01 25.40
CA GLU A 64 5.62 1.80 26.28
C GLU A 64 5.70 0.32 26.67
N GLN A 65 6.90 -0.23 26.54
CA GLN A 65 7.24 -1.55 27.08
C GLN A 65 8.62 -1.44 27.72
N ARG A 66 8.70 -1.73 29.03
CA ARG A 66 9.94 -1.73 29.80
C ARG A 66 10.58 -3.10 29.74
N ASP A 67 11.85 -3.15 30.11
CA ASP A 67 12.65 -4.36 30.22
C ASP A 67 12.64 -5.22 28.97
N VAL A 68 12.73 -4.55 27.80
CA VAL A 68 12.85 -5.18 26.51
C VAL A 68 14.30 -5.59 26.30
N GLU A 69 14.54 -6.91 26.24
CA GLU A 69 15.87 -7.47 25.99
C GLU A 69 16.20 -7.42 24.51
N VAL A 70 17.27 -6.74 24.17
CA VAL A 70 17.73 -6.55 22.79
C VAL A 70 19.24 -6.73 22.66
N PRO A 71 19.76 -7.07 21.46
CA PRO A 71 21.20 -6.98 21.21
C PRO A 71 21.71 -5.55 21.46
N ALA A 72 22.84 -5.42 22.17
CA ALA A 72 23.39 -4.13 22.58
C ALA A 72 23.78 -3.22 21.40
N ASP A 73 24.08 -3.79 20.24
CA ASP A 73 24.41 -3.08 19.00
C ASP A 73 23.19 -2.62 18.17
N TRP A 74 21.96 -3.07 18.54
CA TRP A 74 20.75 -2.56 17.90
C TRP A 74 20.45 -1.13 18.35
N SER A 75 19.93 -0.31 17.45
CA SER A 75 19.55 1.05 17.81
C SER A 75 18.28 1.10 18.68
N GLN A 76 18.05 2.24 19.36
CA GLN A 76 16.79 2.49 20.06
C GLN A 76 15.59 2.50 19.10
N THR A 77 15.78 2.90 17.84
CA THR A 77 14.74 2.87 16.82
C THR A 77 14.35 1.43 16.49
N ALA A 78 15.32 0.54 16.28
CA ALA A 78 15.05 -0.87 16.07
C ALA A 78 14.33 -1.50 17.27
N THR A 79 14.76 -1.17 18.50
CA THR A 79 14.10 -1.59 19.75
C THR A 79 12.62 -1.16 19.77
N ASN A 80 12.34 0.10 19.50
CA ASN A 80 10.98 0.64 19.50
C ASN A 80 10.09 -0.05 18.43
N ILE A 81 10.64 -0.30 17.25
CA ILE A 81 9.93 -0.96 16.14
C ILE A 81 9.65 -2.43 16.47
N VAL A 82 10.66 -3.18 16.93
CA VAL A 82 10.47 -4.62 17.19
C VAL A 82 9.45 -4.84 18.30
N ALA A 83 9.55 -4.10 19.40
CA ALA A 83 8.62 -4.22 20.51
C ALA A 83 7.20 -3.80 20.12
N SER A 84 7.02 -2.66 19.46
CA SER A 84 5.68 -2.14 19.14
C SER A 84 4.98 -2.87 17.99
N LYS A 85 5.74 -3.45 17.03
CA LYS A 85 5.16 -4.02 15.80
C LYS A 85 5.19 -5.54 15.76
N TYR A 86 6.28 -6.18 16.22
CA TYR A 86 6.55 -7.60 15.95
C TYR A 86 6.41 -8.52 17.16
N PHE A 87 6.62 -8.05 18.36
CA PHE A 87 6.43 -8.88 19.56
C PHE A 87 5.00 -9.40 19.64
N HIS A 88 4.87 -10.69 19.85
CA HIS A 88 3.58 -11.36 20.01
C HIS A 88 3.01 -11.16 21.43
N GLY A 89 1.71 -11.39 21.60
CA GLY A 89 0.98 -11.30 22.87
C GLY A 89 0.48 -9.89 23.21
N ARG A 90 -0.52 -9.82 24.09
CA ARG A 90 -1.09 -8.55 24.58
C ARG A 90 -0.16 -7.92 25.61
N MET A 91 -0.06 -6.61 25.59
CA MET A 91 0.66 -5.88 26.65
C MET A 91 0.13 -6.29 28.02
N GLY A 92 1.07 -6.66 28.92
CA GLY A 92 0.76 -7.09 30.30
C GLY A 92 0.29 -8.53 30.45
N SER A 93 0.19 -9.31 29.35
CA SER A 93 -0.10 -10.74 29.42
C SER A 93 1.17 -11.59 29.51
N PRO A 94 1.13 -12.80 30.07
CA PRO A 94 2.29 -13.71 30.14
C PRO A 94 2.81 -14.14 28.77
N GLU A 95 1.94 -14.11 27.72
CA GLU A 95 2.33 -14.46 26.36
C GLU A 95 3.03 -13.29 25.62
N ARG A 96 3.14 -12.12 26.26
CA ARG A 96 3.83 -10.98 25.63
C ARG A 96 5.32 -11.23 25.56
N GLU A 97 5.86 -11.26 24.32
CA GLU A 97 7.29 -11.29 24.10
C GLU A 97 7.96 -10.04 24.69
N SER A 98 9.09 -10.24 25.33
CA SER A 98 9.91 -9.19 25.97
C SER A 98 11.35 -9.20 25.47
N SER A 99 11.73 -10.16 24.63
CA SER A 99 13.09 -10.33 24.13
C SER A 99 13.12 -10.55 22.62
N VAL A 100 14.09 -9.92 21.96
CA VAL A 100 14.41 -10.22 20.55
C VAL A 100 14.81 -11.69 20.38
N ALA A 101 15.47 -12.30 21.39
CA ALA A 101 15.76 -13.72 21.36
C ALA A 101 14.50 -14.57 21.22
N GLN A 102 13.44 -14.28 22.01
CA GLN A 102 12.16 -14.98 21.91
C GLN A 102 11.53 -14.87 20.53
N LEU A 103 11.52 -13.66 19.96
CA LEU A 103 10.99 -13.41 18.62
C LEU A 103 11.77 -14.21 17.56
N VAL A 104 13.11 -14.18 17.60
CA VAL A 104 13.96 -14.86 16.62
C VAL A 104 13.85 -16.36 16.78
N HIS A 105 13.91 -16.90 18.01
CA HIS A 105 13.68 -18.33 18.31
C HIS A 105 12.34 -18.80 17.71
N ARG A 106 11.25 -18.08 17.99
CA ARG A 106 9.92 -18.45 17.50
C ARG A 106 9.90 -18.65 15.99
N VAL A 107 10.50 -17.73 15.23
CA VAL A 107 10.47 -17.79 13.77
C VAL A 107 11.51 -18.78 13.22
N VAL A 108 12.74 -18.68 13.67
CA VAL A 108 13.86 -19.48 13.14
C VAL A 108 13.69 -20.96 13.45
N ASP A 109 13.34 -21.29 14.70
CA ASP A 109 13.15 -22.70 15.08
C ASP A 109 11.99 -23.33 14.32
N THR A 110 10.88 -22.59 14.15
CA THR A 110 9.75 -23.08 13.37
C THR A 110 10.15 -23.38 11.91
N ILE A 111 10.87 -22.47 11.26
CA ILE A 111 11.30 -22.66 9.86
C ILE A 111 12.27 -23.85 9.77
N ALA A 112 13.24 -23.96 10.69
CA ALA A 112 14.21 -25.05 10.70
C ALA A 112 13.52 -26.41 10.94
N ASP A 113 12.56 -26.48 11.87
CA ASP A 113 11.79 -27.69 12.15
C ASP A 113 10.94 -28.11 10.94
N TRP A 114 10.32 -27.14 10.25
CA TRP A 114 9.63 -27.40 9.00
C TRP A 114 10.58 -27.91 7.90
N GLY A 115 11.77 -27.34 7.80
CA GLY A 115 12.79 -27.79 6.86
C GLY A 115 13.25 -29.23 7.12
N LEU A 116 13.47 -29.57 8.39
CA LEU A 116 13.83 -30.94 8.80
C LEU A 116 12.69 -31.93 8.51
N SER A 117 11.46 -31.58 8.92
CA SER A 117 10.30 -32.43 8.69
C SER A 117 9.95 -32.56 7.20
N GLY A 118 10.19 -31.51 6.41
CA GLY A 118 10.00 -31.44 4.96
C GLY A 118 11.10 -32.12 4.14
N LYS A 119 12.14 -32.71 4.81
CA LYS A 119 13.32 -33.30 4.15
C LYS A 119 14.04 -32.34 3.20
N TYR A 120 14.16 -31.09 3.58
CA TYR A 120 14.96 -30.11 2.86
C TYR A 120 16.47 -30.29 3.11
N PHE A 121 16.85 -30.89 4.22
CA PHE A 121 18.23 -31.13 4.63
C PHE A 121 18.62 -32.58 4.47
N LYS A 122 19.87 -32.79 4.03
CA LYS A 122 20.43 -34.15 3.83
C LYS A 122 20.61 -34.87 5.15
N THR A 123 21.03 -34.17 6.19
CA THR A 123 21.24 -34.68 7.53
C THR A 123 20.59 -33.79 8.57
N LYS A 124 20.43 -34.30 9.80
CA LYS A 124 19.97 -33.47 10.92
C LYS A 124 20.96 -32.35 11.22
N GLU A 125 22.25 -32.61 11.06
CA GLU A 125 23.33 -31.64 11.25
C GLU A 125 23.17 -30.44 10.25
N ASP A 126 22.90 -30.71 8.95
CA ASP A 126 22.65 -29.68 7.97
C ASP A 126 21.44 -28.78 8.39
N GLY A 127 20.42 -29.36 9.01
CA GLY A 127 19.28 -28.61 9.54
C GLY A 127 19.64 -27.75 10.77
N GLU A 128 20.46 -28.25 11.66
CA GLU A 128 20.96 -27.47 12.81
C GLU A 128 21.94 -26.38 12.36
N ASN A 129 22.79 -26.64 11.37
CA ASN A 129 23.63 -25.62 10.75
C ASN A 129 22.79 -24.50 10.18
N PHE A 130 21.77 -24.84 9.39
CA PHE A 130 20.83 -23.85 8.83
C PHE A 130 20.15 -23.03 9.93
N ARG A 131 19.68 -23.66 11.01
CA ARG A 131 19.09 -22.97 12.17
C ARG A 131 20.03 -21.92 12.73
N ASN A 132 21.27 -22.27 12.98
CA ASN A 132 22.29 -21.40 13.54
C ASN A 132 22.65 -20.25 12.58
N GLU A 133 22.83 -20.55 11.30
CA GLU A 133 23.12 -19.53 10.28
C GLU A 133 21.97 -18.52 10.15
N LEU A 134 20.72 -19.00 10.11
CA LEU A 134 19.54 -18.13 10.02
C LEU A 134 19.38 -17.28 11.30
N ALA A 135 19.58 -17.86 12.49
CA ALA A 135 19.57 -17.11 13.75
C ALA A 135 20.63 -16.01 13.77
N HIS A 136 21.88 -16.34 13.38
CA HIS A 136 22.94 -15.35 13.28
C HIS A 136 22.59 -14.21 12.34
N ILE A 137 22.06 -14.51 11.15
CA ILE A 137 21.66 -13.50 10.15
C ILE A 137 20.60 -12.55 10.73
N MET A 138 19.60 -13.07 11.46
CA MET A 138 18.54 -12.27 12.06
C MET A 138 19.07 -11.41 13.23
N LEU A 139 19.82 -11.98 14.15
CA LEU A 139 20.35 -11.32 15.33
C LEU A 139 21.35 -10.20 14.99
N THR A 140 22.14 -10.38 13.94
CA THR A 140 23.13 -9.42 13.46
C THR A 140 22.57 -8.43 12.42
N GLN A 141 21.26 -8.43 12.19
CA GLN A 141 20.58 -7.54 11.23
C GLN A 141 21.13 -7.66 9.79
N LYS A 142 21.68 -8.82 9.40
CA LYS A 142 22.14 -9.07 8.03
C LYS A 142 21.00 -9.23 7.05
N ALA A 143 19.85 -9.74 7.51
CA ALA A 143 18.61 -9.83 6.75
C ALA A 143 17.37 -9.77 7.65
N CYS A 144 16.22 -9.54 7.02
CA CYS A 144 14.92 -9.53 7.70
C CYS A 144 13.84 -10.08 6.79
N PHE A 145 12.92 -10.90 7.33
CA PHE A 145 11.72 -11.33 6.64
C PHE A 145 10.68 -10.20 6.54
N ASN A 146 9.71 -10.35 5.66
CA ASN A 146 8.53 -9.50 5.61
C ASN A 146 7.69 -9.59 6.91
N SER A 147 6.90 -8.56 7.16
CA SER A 147 6.09 -8.47 8.39
C SER A 147 5.16 -9.65 8.65
N PRO A 148 4.46 -10.25 7.66
CA PRO A 148 3.62 -11.43 7.88
C PRO A 148 4.35 -12.63 8.50
N VAL A 149 5.61 -12.87 8.16
CA VAL A 149 6.41 -13.93 8.77
C VAL A 149 6.60 -13.66 10.26
N TRP A 150 7.01 -12.44 10.64
CA TRP A 150 7.16 -12.05 12.03
C TRP A 150 5.86 -12.07 12.83
N PHE A 151 4.71 -11.77 12.17
CA PHE A 151 3.42 -11.77 12.85
C PHE A 151 2.85 -13.16 13.10
N ASN A 152 3.09 -14.11 12.21
CA ASN A 152 2.27 -15.32 12.12
C ASN A 152 3.06 -16.62 12.32
N VAL A 153 4.36 -16.67 11.99
CA VAL A 153 5.16 -17.90 12.08
C VAL A 153 5.51 -18.25 13.52
N GLY A 154 5.33 -19.51 13.90
CA GLY A 154 5.63 -20.02 15.21
C GLY A 154 4.67 -19.59 16.33
N VAL A 155 3.55 -18.92 15.97
CA VAL A 155 2.51 -18.55 16.94
C VAL A 155 1.62 -19.76 17.18
N ARG A 156 1.34 -20.09 18.46
CA ARG A 156 0.53 -21.27 18.85
C ARG A 156 -0.93 -21.16 18.43
N GLU A 157 -1.47 -19.97 18.37
CA GLU A 157 -2.81 -19.71 17.87
C GLU A 157 -2.82 -19.80 16.35
N ALA A 158 -3.85 -20.41 15.76
CA ALA A 158 -4.00 -20.49 14.32
C ALA A 158 -3.95 -19.09 13.68
N ARG A 159 -2.95 -18.82 12.86
CA ARG A 159 -2.71 -17.53 12.19
C ARG A 159 -2.79 -17.64 10.66
N GLY A 160 -3.45 -18.71 10.19
CA GLY A 160 -3.75 -18.93 8.79
C GLY A 160 -5.24 -18.85 8.50
N TYR A 161 -5.58 -18.77 7.23
CA TYR A 161 -6.95 -18.81 6.74
C TYR A 161 -6.97 -19.24 5.27
N GLY A 162 -8.11 -19.76 4.82
CA GLY A 162 -8.32 -20.11 3.42
C GLY A 162 -7.82 -21.48 3.09
N PHE A 163 -6.75 -21.60 2.31
CA PHE A 163 -6.31 -22.85 1.69
C PHE A 163 -4.81 -23.06 1.82
N TYR A 164 -4.38 -24.32 1.86
CA TYR A 164 -2.98 -24.71 1.80
C TYR A 164 -2.81 -25.92 0.91
N PHE A 165 -1.61 -26.17 0.42
CA PHE A 165 -1.28 -27.38 -0.32
C PHE A 165 -0.86 -28.49 0.65
N ASP A 166 -1.59 -29.61 0.62
CA ASP A 166 -1.27 -30.78 1.43
C ASP A 166 -0.36 -31.74 0.65
N GLU A 167 0.91 -31.74 1.01
CA GLU A 167 1.91 -32.61 0.37
C GLU A 167 1.62 -34.11 0.50
N ALA A 168 0.91 -34.54 1.55
CA ALA A 168 0.61 -35.96 1.75
C ALA A 168 -0.43 -36.48 0.76
N THR A 169 -1.40 -35.62 0.41
CA THR A 169 -2.49 -35.99 -0.54
C THR A 169 -2.32 -35.34 -1.92
N GLN A 170 -1.32 -34.46 -2.09
CA GLN A 170 -1.01 -33.74 -3.34
C GLN A 170 -2.18 -32.88 -3.85
N VAL A 171 -3.00 -32.32 -2.96
CA VAL A 171 -4.14 -31.47 -3.30
C VAL A 171 -4.20 -30.23 -2.42
N VAL A 172 -4.83 -29.19 -2.94
CA VAL A 172 -5.16 -28.00 -2.15
C VAL A 172 -6.33 -28.32 -1.22
N LYS A 173 -6.18 -28.03 0.06
CA LYS A 173 -7.18 -28.22 1.10
C LYS A 173 -7.58 -26.88 1.72
N LYS A 174 -8.82 -26.81 2.17
CA LYS A 174 -9.29 -25.71 3.00
C LYS A 174 -8.79 -25.91 4.42
N LEU A 175 -8.20 -24.86 5.00
CA LEU A 175 -7.69 -24.87 6.36
C LEU A 175 -8.85 -25.03 7.36
N LEU A 176 -8.75 -26.00 8.24
CA LEU A 176 -9.73 -26.28 9.28
C LEU A 176 -9.32 -25.62 10.61
N PRO A 177 -10.30 -25.35 11.51
CA PRO A 177 -9.99 -24.85 12.83
C PRO A 177 -9.05 -25.80 13.59
N GLY A 178 -7.93 -25.27 14.09
CA GLY A 178 -6.90 -26.04 14.83
C GLY A 178 -5.71 -26.47 13.98
N GLU A 179 -5.78 -26.41 12.64
CA GLU A 179 -4.62 -26.59 11.78
C GLU A 179 -3.76 -25.32 11.77
N ASN A 180 -2.44 -25.50 11.72
CA ASN A 180 -1.48 -24.38 11.81
C ASN A 180 -0.68 -24.23 10.52
N HIS A 181 -1.28 -23.54 9.54
CA HIS A 181 -0.60 -23.04 8.35
C HIS A 181 -0.68 -21.51 8.35
N PRO A 182 0.37 -20.79 8.77
CA PRO A 182 0.32 -19.34 8.89
C PRO A 182 0.30 -18.66 7.54
N GLN A 183 -0.29 -17.46 7.47
CA GLN A 183 -0.15 -16.59 6.32
C GLN A 183 1.23 -15.91 6.37
N CYS A 184 2.10 -16.19 5.38
CA CYS A 184 3.50 -15.75 5.35
C CYS A 184 3.81 -14.72 4.26
N SER A 185 2.89 -14.48 3.32
CA SER A 185 3.15 -13.66 2.13
C SER A 185 2.73 -12.21 2.33
N ALA A 186 3.57 -11.27 1.90
CA ALA A 186 3.26 -9.84 1.96
C ALA A 186 2.55 -9.33 0.71
N CYS A 187 2.80 -9.95 -0.45
CA CYS A 187 2.38 -9.47 -1.75
C CYS A 187 1.53 -10.51 -2.47
N PHE A 188 0.41 -10.05 -3.04
CA PHE A 188 -0.54 -10.86 -3.79
C PHE A 188 -0.89 -10.19 -5.11
N ILE A 189 -1.14 -11.02 -6.12
CA ILE A 189 -1.74 -10.62 -7.38
C ILE A 189 -3.03 -11.40 -7.50
N ASN A 190 -4.14 -10.72 -7.80
CA ASN A 190 -5.44 -11.34 -8.00
C ASN A 190 -5.91 -11.14 -9.44
N SER A 191 -6.68 -12.10 -9.96
CA SER A 191 -7.44 -11.97 -11.19
C SER A 191 -8.83 -11.41 -10.94
N VAL A 192 -9.47 -10.90 -11.99
CA VAL A 192 -10.88 -10.56 -12.04
C VAL A 192 -11.43 -10.88 -13.42
N GLY A 193 -12.64 -11.45 -13.47
CA GLY A 193 -13.39 -11.66 -14.70
C GLY A 193 -14.52 -10.65 -14.84
N ASP A 194 -15.11 -10.59 -16.03
CA ASP A 194 -16.18 -9.65 -16.37
C ASP A 194 -17.58 -10.18 -15.93
N THR A 195 -17.66 -10.66 -14.69
CA THR A 195 -18.92 -11.09 -14.06
C THR A 195 -19.02 -10.49 -12.67
N LEU A 196 -20.25 -10.16 -12.25
CA LEU A 196 -20.48 -9.61 -10.92
C LEU A 196 -19.99 -10.55 -9.81
N GLU A 197 -20.14 -11.86 -9.98
CA GLU A 197 -19.63 -12.86 -9.05
C GLU A 197 -18.10 -12.74 -8.88
N SER A 198 -17.34 -12.70 -9.98
CA SER A 198 -15.88 -12.55 -9.94
C SER A 198 -15.46 -11.23 -9.30
N ILE A 199 -16.18 -10.14 -9.57
CA ILE A 199 -15.92 -8.82 -9.01
C ILE A 199 -16.15 -8.82 -7.49
N LEU A 200 -17.21 -9.46 -7.01
CA LEU A 200 -17.50 -9.59 -5.58
C LEU A 200 -16.52 -10.54 -4.88
N ASP A 201 -16.11 -11.63 -5.53
CA ASP A 201 -15.08 -12.53 -5.00
C ASP A 201 -13.73 -11.83 -4.88
N LEU A 202 -13.37 -10.95 -5.83
CA LEU A 202 -12.20 -10.09 -5.70
C LEU A 202 -12.31 -9.20 -4.46
N ALA A 203 -13.43 -8.51 -4.25
CA ALA A 203 -13.65 -7.64 -3.10
C ALA A 203 -13.50 -8.40 -1.76
N LYS A 204 -14.07 -9.61 -1.68
CA LYS A 204 -13.95 -10.51 -0.53
C LYS A 204 -12.50 -10.93 -0.29
N THR A 205 -11.81 -11.35 -1.34
CA THR A 205 -10.41 -11.81 -1.29
C THR A 205 -9.50 -10.69 -0.80
N GLU A 206 -9.62 -9.49 -1.37
CA GLU A 206 -8.86 -8.31 -0.96
C GLU A 206 -9.13 -7.93 0.50
N GLY A 207 -10.40 -7.93 0.92
CA GLY A 207 -10.77 -7.66 2.32
C GLY A 207 -10.11 -8.63 3.29
N MET A 208 -10.02 -9.91 2.96
CA MET A 208 -9.33 -10.91 3.78
C MET A 208 -7.81 -10.68 3.78
N LEU A 209 -7.20 -10.36 2.63
CA LEU A 209 -5.78 -10.04 2.55
C LEU A 209 -5.41 -8.82 3.41
N PHE A 210 -6.22 -7.76 3.39
CA PHE A 210 -6.01 -6.58 4.23
C PHE A 210 -6.08 -6.92 5.72
N LYS A 211 -7.05 -7.73 6.13
CA LYS A 211 -7.16 -8.19 7.53
C LYS A 211 -5.87 -8.84 8.02
N TRP A 212 -5.17 -9.60 7.19
CA TRP A 212 -3.95 -10.34 7.56
C TRP A 212 -2.65 -9.56 7.29
N GLY A 213 -2.75 -8.32 6.85
CA GLY A 213 -1.60 -7.43 6.74
C GLY A 213 -0.86 -7.45 5.43
N SER A 214 -1.48 -8.00 4.37
CA SER A 214 -0.88 -8.13 3.05
C SER A 214 -1.38 -7.07 2.08
N GLY A 215 -0.58 -6.81 1.04
CA GLY A 215 -0.93 -5.95 -0.09
C GLY A 215 -1.37 -6.79 -1.29
N THR A 216 -2.22 -6.21 -2.12
CA THR A 216 -2.78 -6.86 -3.30
C THR A 216 -2.74 -5.96 -4.53
N GLY A 217 -2.69 -6.55 -5.71
CA GLY A 217 -2.85 -5.82 -6.97
C GLY A 217 -3.67 -6.60 -7.98
N THR A 218 -4.38 -5.87 -8.82
CA THR A 218 -5.29 -6.43 -9.82
C THR A 218 -5.31 -5.56 -11.06
N ASN A 219 -5.29 -6.18 -12.24
CA ASN A 219 -5.58 -5.52 -13.50
C ASN A 219 -7.08 -5.60 -13.79
N LEU A 220 -7.75 -4.47 -13.87
CA LEU A 220 -9.19 -4.37 -14.08
C LEU A 220 -9.60 -4.36 -15.55
N SER A 221 -8.65 -4.49 -16.49
CA SER A 221 -8.92 -4.39 -17.93
C SER A 221 -9.77 -5.53 -18.49
N ALA A 222 -9.98 -6.58 -17.72
CA ALA A 222 -10.94 -7.63 -18.08
C ALA A 222 -12.40 -7.22 -17.85
N ILE A 223 -12.67 -6.19 -17.04
CA ILE A 223 -14.01 -5.69 -16.81
C ILE A 223 -14.39 -4.79 -17.99
N ARG A 224 -15.58 -5.03 -18.56
CA ARG A 224 -16.08 -4.25 -19.69
C ARG A 224 -16.19 -2.77 -19.39
N GLU A 225 -16.02 -1.97 -20.41
CA GLU A 225 -16.08 -0.52 -20.38
C GLU A 225 -17.42 0.01 -19.84
N GLU A 226 -17.40 1.23 -19.29
CA GLU A 226 -18.60 2.00 -18.96
C GLU A 226 -19.50 2.15 -20.18
N ASP A 227 -20.80 2.07 -19.98
CA ASP A 227 -21.81 2.15 -21.04
C ASP A 227 -21.83 0.98 -22.05
N ALA A 228 -21.03 -0.07 -21.88
CA ALA A 228 -21.20 -1.29 -22.69
C ALA A 228 -22.58 -1.89 -22.52
N HIS A 229 -23.20 -2.34 -23.63
CA HIS A 229 -24.52 -2.93 -23.58
C HIS A 229 -24.56 -4.25 -22.81
N LEU A 230 -25.49 -4.34 -21.86
CA LEU A 230 -25.77 -5.57 -21.13
C LEU A 230 -26.79 -6.44 -21.88
N TRP A 231 -26.64 -7.74 -21.77
CA TRP A 231 -27.51 -8.70 -22.47
C TRP A 231 -29.00 -8.59 -22.07
N GLY A 232 -29.29 -8.18 -20.83
CA GLY A 232 -30.64 -7.94 -20.32
C GLY A 232 -31.23 -6.55 -20.60
N GLY A 233 -30.56 -5.74 -21.43
CA GLY A 233 -30.90 -4.33 -21.64
C GLY A 233 -30.39 -3.45 -20.49
N GLY A 234 -29.73 -2.38 -20.80
CA GLY A 234 -29.07 -1.50 -19.83
C GLY A 234 -27.59 -1.33 -20.17
N ARG A 235 -26.85 -0.62 -19.31
CA ARG A 235 -25.45 -0.28 -19.54
C ARG A 235 -24.59 -0.72 -18.39
N ALA A 236 -23.33 -1.05 -18.68
CA ALA A 236 -22.33 -1.44 -17.69
C ALA A 236 -21.84 -0.23 -16.91
N SER A 237 -21.43 -0.47 -15.65
CA SER A 237 -20.91 0.57 -14.77
C SER A 237 -19.41 0.84 -14.95
N GLY A 238 -18.71 0.01 -15.72
CA GLY A 238 -17.28 0.10 -15.96
C GLY A 238 -16.39 -0.21 -14.74
N PRO A 239 -15.06 -0.40 -14.96
CA PRO A 239 -14.12 -0.76 -13.90
C PRO A 239 -13.98 0.32 -12.81
N LEU A 240 -14.10 1.60 -13.14
CA LEU A 240 -13.92 2.69 -12.16
C LEU A 240 -15.03 2.73 -11.12
N SER A 241 -16.24 2.35 -11.48
CA SER A 241 -17.36 2.28 -10.53
C SER A 241 -17.12 1.18 -9.48
N PHE A 242 -16.66 0.00 -9.88
CA PHE A 242 -16.28 -1.06 -8.96
C PHE A 242 -15.04 -0.70 -8.14
N MET A 243 -14.09 0.02 -8.74
CA MET A 243 -12.89 0.51 -8.06
C MET A 243 -13.22 1.37 -6.84
N LYS A 244 -14.31 2.17 -6.86
CA LYS A 244 -14.79 2.93 -5.68
C LYS A 244 -15.17 1.99 -4.53
N GLY A 245 -15.86 0.89 -4.83
CA GLY A 245 -16.21 -0.13 -3.83
C GLY A 245 -14.97 -0.79 -3.22
N PHE A 246 -14.02 -1.19 -4.05
CA PHE A 246 -12.74 -1.78 -3.60
C PHE A 246 -11.94 -0.80 -2.73
N ASP A 247 -11.87 0.47 -3.10
CA ASP A 247 -11.18 1.51 -2.33
C ASP A 247 -11.84 1.75 -0.97
N ALA A 248 -13.18 1.74 -0.92
CA ALA A 248 -13.93 1.87 0.33
C ALA A 248 -13.64 0.69 1.30
N PHE A 249 -13.62 -0.55 0.81
CA PHE A 249 -13.21 -1.70 1.63
C PHE A 249 -11.78 -1.57 2.15
N ALA A 250 -10.84 -1.13 1.31
CA ALA A 250 -9.46 -0.89 1.70
C ALA A 250 -9.32 0.21 2.78
N GLY A 251 -10.18 1.23 2.74
CA GLY A 251 -10.22 2.30 3.75
C GLY A 251 -10.78 1.86 5.11
N VAL A 252 -11.76 0.94 5.11
CA VAL A 252 -12.44 0.49 6.32
C VAL A 252 -11.67 -0.60 7.07
N ILE A 253 -10.99 -1.50 6.35
CA ILE A 253 -10.33 -2.65 6.95
C ILE A 253 -8.93 -2.27 7.44
N LYS A 254 -8.76 -2.23 8.77
CA LYS A 254 -7.45 -1.98 9.40
C LYS A 254 -6.59 -3.24 9.34
N SER A 255 -5.46 -3.14 8.65
CA SER A 255 -4.51 -4.23 8.44
C SER A 255 -3.98 -4.81 9.74
N GLY A 256 -4.15 -6.13 9.92
CA GLY A 256 -3.68 -6.89 11.08
C GLY A 256 -4.24 -6.43 12.42
N GLY A 257 -5.41 -5.73 12.45
CA GLY A 257 -5.96 -5.15 13.68
C GLY A 257 -5.12 -3.99 14.27
N LYS A 258 -4.13 -3.50 13.51
CA LYS A 258 -3.23 -2.40 13.85
C LYS A 258 -3.49 -1.21 12.90
N THR A 259 -2.84 -0.10 13.10
CA THR A 259 -3.07 1.18 12.40
C THR A 259 -2.54 1.24 10.96
N ARG A 260 -2.14 0.13 10.33
CA ARG A 260 -1.61 0.12 8.97
C ARG A 260 -2.75 0.19 7.96
N ARG A 261 -2.70 1.14 7.02
CA ARG A 261 -3.60 1.19 5.86
C ARG A 261 -3.39 -0.04 4.97
N ALA A 262 -4.47 -0.49 4.34
CA ALA A 262 -4.43 -1.45 3.26
C ALA A 262 -3.58 -0.91 2.11
N ALA A 263 -2.84 -1.77 1.43
CA ALA A 263 -2.07 -1.41 0.25
C ALA A 263 -2.64 -2.15 -0.97
N LYS A 264 -3.01 -1.40 -2.00
CA LYS A 264 -3.60 -1.92 -3.23
C LYS A 264 -2.94 -1.30 -4.46
N MET A 265 -2.82 -2.09 -5.53
CA MET A 265 -2.51 -1.63 -6.89
C MET A 265 -3.73 -1.88 -7.78
N VAL A 266 -4.11 -0.87 -8.53
CA VAL A 266 -5.08 -1.00 -9.61
C VAL A 266 -4.39 -0.68 -10.93
N ILE A 267 -4.57 -1.57 -11.89
CA ILE A 267 -3.94 -1.44 -13.21
C ILE A 267 -5.04 -1.38 -14.26
N LEU A 268 -4.85 -0.52 -15.26
CA LEU A 268 -5.66 -0.51 -16.48
C LEU A 268 -4.73 -0.45 -17.70
N ASN A 269 -5.05 -1.23 -18.74
CA ASN A 269 -4.30 -1.23 -19.97
C ASN A 269 -4.55 0.06 -20.79
N SER A 270 -3.54 0.51 -21.52
CA SER A 270 -3.63 1.71 -22.36
C SER A 270 -4.64 1.61 -23.50
N ASP A 271 -5.06 0.40 -23.86
CA ASP A 271 -6.08 0.15 -24.91
C ASP A 271 -7.49 -0.06 -24.36
N HIS A 272 -7.71 0.07 -23.04
CA HIS A 272 -9.03 0.01 -22.45
C HIS A 272 -9.85 1.27 -22.75
N PRO A 273 -11.15 1.17 -23.08
CA PRO A 273 -11.95 2.34 -23.42
C PRO A 273 -12.05 3.41 -22.33
N ASP A 274 -12.04 3.00 -21.06
CA ASP A 274 -12.13 3.90 -19.91
C ASP A 274 -10.78 4.49 -19.48
N ILE A 275 -9.75 4.39 -20.31
CA ILE A 275 -8.37 4.80 -19.95
C ILE A 275 -8.28 6.29 -19.55
N GLU A 276 -8.96 7.20 -20.24
CA GLU A 276 -8.93 8.62 -19.89
C GLU A 276 -9.58 8.87 -18.52
N HIS A 277 -10.70 8.20 -18.24
CA HIS A 277 -11.35 8.29 -16.93
C HIS A 277 -10.44 7.77 -15.83
N PHE A 278 -9.72 6.67 -16.08
CA PHE A 278 -8.77 6.09 -15.14
C PHE A 278 -7.57 7.01 -14.86
N ILE A 279 -6.98 7.62 -15.89
CA ILE A 279 -5.87 8.55 -15.76
C ILE A 279 -6.23 9.69 -14.80
N TRP A 280 -7.41 10.29 -14.98
CA TRP A 280 -7.81 11.48 -14.25
C TRP A 280 -8.52 11.21 -12.92
N CYS A 281 -8.85 9.95 -12.57
CA CYS A 281 -9.70 9.65 -11.43
C CYS A 281 -9.13 10.18 -10.10
N LYS A 282 -7.84 9.97 -9.84
CA LYS A 282 -7.19 10.44 -8.60
C LYS A 282 -6.93 11.94 -8.60
N ALA A 283 -6.50 12.53 -9.70
CA ALA A 283 -6.29 13.97 -9.80
C ALA A 283 -7.58 14.77 -9.54
N LYS A 284 -8.73 14.26 -10.02
CA LYS A 284 -10.04 14.85 -9.72
C LYS A 284 -10.40 14.77 -8.23
N GLU A 285 -10.09 13.66 -7.58
CA GLU A 285 -10.34 13.48 -6.15
C GLU A 285 -9.38 14.31 -5.28
N GLU A 286 -8.11 14.40 -5.65
CA GLU A 286 -7.12 15.25 -4.96
C GLU A 286 -7.54 16.74 -5.00
N LYS A 287 -8.09 17.21 -6.13
CA LYS A 287 -8.64 18.56 -6.23
C LYS A 287 -9.81 18.78 -5.27
N LYS A 288 -10.66 17.76 -5.04
CA LYS A 288 -11.73 17.84 -4.03
C LYS A 288 -11.15 17.93 -2.62
N ALA A 289 -10.12 17.10 -2.30
CA ALA A 289 -9.43 17.16 -1.00
C ALA A 289 -8.85 18.54 -0.74
N HIS A 290 -8.17 19.13 -1.73
CA HIS A 290 -7.64 20.50 -1.61
C HIS A 290 -8.74 21.52 -1.31
N THR A 291 -9.88 21.43 -2.00
CA THR A 291 -11.03 22.31 -1.75
C THR A 291 -11.58 22.16 -0.34
N LEU A 292 -11.67 20.92 0.18
CA LEU A 292 -12.10 20.65 1.54
C LEU A 292 -11.11 21.19 2.58
N ILE A 293 -9.82 21.02 2.35
CA ILE A 293 -8.76 21.57 3.21
C ILE A 293 -8.81 23.10 3.25
N ASP A 294 -9.01 23.75 2.10
CA ASP A 294 -9.15 25.20 2.00
C ASP A 294 -10.43 25.69 2.71
N ALA A 295 -11.47 24.86 2.79
CA ALA A 295 -12.68 25.10 3.57
C ALA A 295 -12.54 24.83 5.08
N GLY A 296 -11.34 24.36 5.54
CA GLY A 296 -11.01 24.16 6.95
C GLY A 296 -11.16 22.73 7.48
N TYR A 297 -11.39 21.73 6.61
CA TYR A 297 -11.40 20.32 7.01
C TYR A 297 -9.98 19.83 7.34
N ASP A 298 -9.90 18.81 8.21
CA ASP A 298 -8.61 18.25 8.64
C ASP A 298 -7.80 17.73 7.44
N ALA A 299 -6.60 18.32 7.27
CA ALA A 299 -5.68 18.01 6.19
C ALA A 299 -4.82 16.76 6.45
N SER A 300 -4.90 16.14 7.63
CA SER A 300 -4.11 14.93 7.92
C SER A 300 -4.52 13.78 6.99
N LEU A 301 -3.59 12.86 6.72
CA LEU A 301 -3.86 11.71 5.84
C LEU A 301 -5.04 10.83 6.33
N ASP A 302 -5.30 10.83 7.65
CA ASP A 302 -6.45 10.15 8.27
C ASP A 302 -7.59 11.13 8.60
N GLY A 303 -7.48 12.41 8.16
CA GLY A 303 -8.43 13.46 8.40
C GLY A 303 -9.66 13.39 7.49
N GLU A 304 -10.65 14.26 7.78
CA GLU A 304 -11.94 14.27 7.08
C GLU A 304 -11.82 14.60 5.59
N ALA A 305 -10.86 15.45 5.20
CA ALA A 305 -10.67 15.82 3.80
C ALA A 305 -10.29 14.59 2.96
N TYR A 306 -9.27 13.85 3.37
CA TYR A 306 -8.84 12.64 2.66
C TYR A 306 -9.73 11.42 2.92
N GLY A 307 -10.43 11.37 4.05
CA GLY A 307 -11.40 10.32 4.37
C GLY A 307 -12.69 10.37 3.56
N SER A 308 -13.01 11.52 2.95
CA SER A 308 -14.26 11.74 2.20
C SER A 308 -14.13 11.58 0.69
N ILE A 309 -12.93 11.38 0.16
CA ILE A 309 -12.66 11.23 -1.27
C ILE A 309 -12.29 9.79 -1.62
N PHE A 310 -12.49 9.41 -2.90
CA PHE A 310 -12.21 8.06 -3.38
C PHE A 310 -10.76 7.87 -3.83
N PHE A 311 -10.36 6.62 -4.04
CA PHE A 311 -9.10 6.18 -4.64
C PHE A 311 -7.83 6.50 -3.85
N GLN A 312 -7.96 6.75 -2.52
CA GLN A 312 -6.82 7.10 -1.67
C GLN A 312 -6.06 5.89 -1.12
N ASN A 313 -6.65 4.70 -1.18
CA ASN A 313 -6.08 3.47 -0.63
C ASN A 313 -5.43 2.59 -1.70
N ALA A 314 -5.40 3.04 -2.95
CA ALA A 314 -4.81 2.34 -4.08
C ALA A 314 -3.74 3.18 -4.77
N ASN A 315 -2.68 2.54 -5.26
CA ASN A 315 -1.80 3.07 -6.29
C ASN A 315 -2.38 2.70 -7.65
N ASN A 316 -2.35 3.61 -8.60
CA ASN A 316 -2.84 3.38 -9.95
C ASN A 316 -1.67 3.27 -10.92
N SER A 317 -1.73 2.35 -11.88
CA SER A 317 -0.75 2.25 -12.96
C SER A 317 -1.41 1.99 -14.31
N VAL A 318 -0.93 2.66 -15.33
CA VAL A 318 -1.27 2.35 -16.73
C VAL A 318 -0.32 1.27 -17.24
N ARG A 319 -0.87 0.21 -17.83
CA ARG A 319 -0.12 -0.86 -18.47
C ARG A 319 0.02 -0.58 -19.95
N ALA A 320 1.25 -0.37 -20.40
CA ALA A 320 1.60 0.03 -21.76
C ALA A 320 2.41 -1.05 -22.48
N THR A 321 2.07 -1.35 -23.73
CA THR A 321 2.85 -2.24 -24.60
C THR A 321 3.92 -1.44 -25.37
N ASP A 322 4.89 -2.13 -25.97
CA ASP A 322 5.87 -1.48 -26.83
C ASP A 322 5.22 -0.78 -28.03
N GLU A 323 4.11 -1.34 -28.57
CA GLU A 323 3.35 -0.73 -29.66
C GLU A 323 2.76 0.62 -29.24
N PHE A 324 2.20 0.72 -28.00
CA PHE A 324 1.71 2.00 -27.48
C PHE A 324 2.87 2.99 -27.30
N MET A 325 3.96 2.56 -26.68
CA MET A 325 5.11 3.43 -26.44
C MET A 325 5.76 3.90 -27.74
N GLN A 326 5.83 3.03 -28.73
CA GLN A 326 6.32 3.41 -30.07
C GLN A 326 5.36 4.40 -30.75
N ALA A 327 4.04 4.19 -30.64
CA ALA A 327 3.04 5.13 -31.17
C ALA A 327 3.15 6.52 -30.48
N VAL A 328 3.50 6.58 -29.19
CA VAL A 328 3.79 7.84 -28.48
C VAL A 328 4.99 8.55 -29.09
N VAL A 329 6.09 7.81 -29.34
CA VAL A 329 7.32 8.38 -29.95
C VAL A 329 7.06 8.88 -31.34
N ASP A 330 6.37 8.09 -32.17
CA ASP A 330 6.09 8.37 -33.58
C ASP A 330 4.90 9.33 -33.79
N ASP A 331 4.22 9.74 -32.69
CA ASP A 331 3.02 10.60 -32.73
C ASP A 331 1.90 10.05 -33.62
N THR A 332 1.68 8.75 -33.56
CA THR A 332 0.67 8.05 -34.33
C THR A 332 -0.62 7.79 -33.56
N GLU A 333 -1.59 7.21 -34.24
CA GLU A 333 -2.90 6.90 -33.64
C GLU A 333 -2.83 5.67 -32.73
N TRP A 334 -3.67 5.71 -31.71
CA TRP A 334 -3.91 4.61 -30.80
C TRP A 334 -5.40 4.32 -30.70
N TRP A 335 -5.77 3.05 -30.72
CA TRP A 335 -7.14 2.62 -30.64
C TRP A 335 -7.41 1.90 -29.33
N THR A 336 -8.45 2.33 -28.61
CA THR A 336 -9.03 1.56 -27.53
C THR A 336 -9.99 0.51 -28.09
N LYS A 337 -10.11 -0.60 -27.36
CA LYS A 337 -10.84 -1.79 -27.82
C LYS A 337 -11.92 -2.14 -26.84
N SER A 338 -13.16 -2.33 -27.32
CA SER A 338 -14.25 -2.85 -26.50
C SER A 338 -13.86 -4.20 -25.90
N VAL A 339 -14.01 -4.34 -24.58
CA VAL A 339 -13.64 -5.58 -23.88
C VAL A 339 -14.52 -6.76 -24.32
N PRO A 340 -15.87 -6.64 -24.45
CA PRO A 340 -16.71 -7.73 -24.90
C PRO A 340 -16.47 -8.18 -26.35
N THR A 341 -16.11 -7.28 -27.24
CA THR A 341 -16.06 -7.57 -28.69
C THR A 341 -14.66 -7.59 -29.26
N GLY A 342 -13.66 -7.00 -28.60
CA GLY A 342 -12.30 -6.78 -29.11
C GLY A 342 -12.21 -5.77 -30.26
N GLN A 343 -13.32 -5.14 -30.65
CA GLN A 343 -13.35 -4.18 -31.74
C GLN A 343 -12.83 -2.81 -31.31
N PRO A 344 -12.12 -2.10 -32.19
CA PRO A 344 -11.70 -0.73 -31.90
C PRO A 344 -12.94 0.18 -31.80
N ILE A 345 -13.01 0.99 -30.73
CA ILE A 345 -14.14 1.90 -30.51
C ILE A 345 -13.73 3.34 -30.24
N GLY A 346 -12.57 3.59 -29.66
CA GLY A 346 -12.04 4.93 -29.43
C GLY A 346 -10.75 5.17 -30.22
N ARG A 347 -10.61 6.34 -30.82
CA ARG A 347 -9.42 6.73 -31.59
C ARG A 347 -8.77 7.96 -30.96
N TYR A 348 -7.51 7.86 -30.62
CA TYR A 348 -6.72 8.88 -29.93
C TYR A 348 -5.38 9.07 -30.63
N LYS A 349 -4.73 10.19 -30.38
CA LYS A 349 -3.27 10.28 -30.53
C LYS A 349 -2.60 9.62 -29.32
N ALA A 350 -1.68 8.69 -29.55
CA ALA A 350 -0.97 8.01 -28.45
C ALA A 350 -0.25 9.03 -27.54
N ARG A 351 0.34 10.07 -28.15
CA ARG A 351 1.02 11.15 -27.42
C ARG A 351 0.09 11.94 -26.53
N ASP A 352 -1.17 12.17 -26.92
CA ASP A 352 -2.16 12.88 -26.12
C ASP A 352 -2.54 12.06 -24.87
N ILE A 353 -2.67 10.74 -24.98
CA ILE A 353 -2.88 9.86 -23.83
C ILE A 353 -1.67 9.93 -22.88
N MET A 354 -0.44 9.86 -23.42
CA MET A 354 0.76 9.97 -22.59
C MET A 354 0.88 11.34 -21.92
N GLN A 355 0.50 12.41 -22.60
CA GLN A 355 0.47 13.76 -22.05
C GLN A 355 -0.52 13.83 -20.87
N GLN A 356 -1.71 13.27 -21.02
CA GLN A 356 -2.70 13.19 -19.92
C GLN A 356 -2.17 12.39 -18.73
N ILE A 357 -1.46 11.28 -18.97
CA ILE A 357 -0.80 10.50 -17.90
C ILE A 357 0.21 11.39 -17.16
N ALA A 358 1.08 12.08 -17.91
CA ALA A 358 2.09 12.95 -17.32
C ALA A 358 1.48 14.12 -16.52
N GLU A 359 0.42 14.75 -17.03
CA GLU A 359 -0.29 15.84 -16.37
C GLU A 359 -0.99 15.37 -15.08
N ALA A 360 -1.67 14.22 -15.11
CA ALA A 360 -2.28 13.64 -13.91
C ALA A 360 -1.23 13.29 -12.85
N THR A 361 -0.12 12.67 -13.27
CA THR A 361 1.01 12.35 -12.39
C THR A 361 1.66 13.62 -11.82
N HIS A 362 1.80 14.67 -12.61
CA HIS A 362 2.29 15.97 -12.14
C HIS A 362 1.39 16.55 -11.03
N GLN A 363 0.07 16.37 -11.12
CA GLN A 363 -0.89 16.90 -10.15
C GLN A 363 -0.96 16.09 -8.86
N CYS A 364 -0.88 14.75 -8.90
CA CYS A 364 -1.16 13.92 -7.72
C CYS A 364 -0.20 12.73 -7.52
N GLY A 365 0.80 12.52 -8.39
CA GLY A 365 1.75 11.42 -8.31
C GLY A 365 1.22 10.08 -8.87
N ASP A 366 0.02 10.06 -9.43
CA ASP A 366 -0.61 8.91 -10.09
C ASP A 366 -1.21 9.33 -11.44
N PRO A 367 -1.27 8.40 -12.41
CA PRO A 367 -0.86 7.01 -12.37
C PRO A 367 0.64 6.81 -12.66
N GLY A 368 1.22 5.72 -12.12
CA GLY A 368 2.51 5.20 -12.58
C GLY A 368 2.38 4.46 -13.91
N MET A 369 3.51 3.98 -14.44
CA MET A 369 3.57 3.21 -15.69
C MET A 369 4.13 1.81 -15.46
N GLN A 370 3.59 0.82 -16.16
CA GLN A 370 4.10 -0.55 -16.23
C GLN A 370 4.27 -0.94 -17.71
N PHE A 371 5.46 -1.42 -18.08
CA PHE A 371 5.81 -1.74 -19.47
C PHE A 371 5.59 -3.22 -19.74
N ASP A 372 4.45 -3.55 -20.32
CA ASP A 372 3.94 -4.91 -20.50
C ASP A 372 4.90 -5.82 -21.26
N THR A 373 5.44 -5.36 -22.39
CA THR A 373 6.33 -6.15 -23.24
C THR A 373 7.61 -6.49 -22.50
N THR A 374 8.22 -5.51 -21.82
CA THR A 374 9.43 -5.73 -21.01
C THR A 374 9.16 -6.70 -19.87
N ILE A 375 8.03 -6.55 -19.14
CA ILE A 375 7.66 -7.46 -18.05
C ILE A 375 7.58 -8.90 -18.56
N ASN A 376 6.88 -9.13 -19.67
CA ASN A 376 6.69 -10.45 -20.24
C ASN A 376 7.93 -11.00 -20.96
N LEU A 377 8.88 -10.15 -21.36
CA LEU A 377 10.19 -10.58 -21.87
C LEU A 377 11.00 -11.35 -20.82
N TRP A 378 10.94 -10.92 -19.56
CA TRP A 378 11.65 -11.54 -18.42
C TRP A 378 10.82 -12.58 -17.66
N HIS A 379 9.67 -13.02 -18.21
CA HIS A 379 8.79 -13.98 -17.58
C HIS A 379 9.29 -15.41 -17.79
N THR A 380 9.47 -16.15 -16.71
CA THR A 380 9.95 -17.55 -16.72
C THR A 380 8.86 -18.56 -17.09
N SER A 381 7.59 -18.25 -16.84
CA SER A 381 6.44 -19.17 -16.98
C SER A 381 5.52 -18.77 -18.13
N LYS A 382 6.13 -18.42 -19.28
CA LYS A 382 5.41 -17.88 -20.46
C LYS A 382 4.41 -18.84 -21.07
N ASN A 383 4.67 -20.16 -20.98
CA ASN A 383 3.80 -21.18 -21.56
C ASN A 383 2.53 -21.40 -20.72
N THR A 384 2.54 -20.99 -19.45
CA THR A 384 1.36 -21.09 -18.59
C THR A 384 0.39 -19.93 -18.79
N ALA A 385 0.86 -18.69 -18.63
CA ALA A 385 0.05 -17.49 -18.84
C ALA A 385 0.95 -16.23 -18.93
N ARG A 386 0.34 -15.09 -19.27
CA ARG A 386 1.00 -13.78 -19.22
C ARG A 386 0.98 -13.21 -17.80
N ILE A 387 1.92 -12.33 -17.52
CA ILE A 387 1.88 -11.45 -16.35
C ILE A 387 1.00 -10.23 -16.68
N ASN A 388 -0.12 -10.08 -15.99
CA ASN A 388 -1.08 -9.00 -16.23
C ASN A 388 -1.04 -7.92 -15.15
N ALA A 389 -0.57 -8.24 -13.95
CA ALA A 389 -0.64 -7.33 -12.81
C ALA A 389 0.64 -7.34 -11.95
N SER A 390 0.66 -6.52 -10.93
CA SER A 390 1.69 -6.44 -9.91
C SER A 390 1.07 -6.27 -8.52
N ASN A 391 1.88 -6.45 -7.47
CA ASN A 391 1.55 -6.02 -6.11
C ASN A 391 1.50 -4.47 -5.98
N PRO A 392 1.14 -3.91 -4.80
CA PRO A 392 0.96 -2.47 -4.62
C PRO A 392 2.16 -1.59 -4.96
N CYS A 393 3.37 -2.07 -4.75
CA CYS A 393 4.60 -1.30 -4.97
C CYS A 393 5.33 -1.66 -6.28
N SER A 394 4.71 -2.49 -7.11
CA SER A 394 5.18 -2.91 -8.45
C SER A 394 6.49 -3.70 -8.48
N GLU A 395 6.98 -4.23 -7.34
CA GLU A 395 8.17 -5.08 -7.32
C GLU A 395 7.86 -6.56 -7.60
N TYR A 396 6.67 -7.04 -7.23
CA TYR A 396 6.25 -8.40 -7.50
C TYR A 396 5.38 -8.43 -8.76
N MET A 397 5.89 -9.06 -9.80
CA MET A 397 5.23 -9.24 -11.09
C MET A 397 5.32 -10.70 -11.49
N PHE A 398 4.21 -11.39 -11.42
CA PHE A 398 4.10 -12.81 -11.72
C PHE A 398 2.69 -13.15 -12.20
N LEU A 399 2.37 -14.43 -12.30
CA LEU A 399 1.04 -14.91 -12.71
C LEU A 399 -0.07 -14.34 -11.81
N ASP A 400 -1.23 -14.13 -12.38
CA ASP A 400 -2.42 -13.82 -11.62
C ASP A 400 -2.74 -14.95 -10.63
N ASP A 401 -3.44 -14.63 -9.55
CA ASP A 401 -3.76 -15.56 -8.46
C ASP A 401 -2.50 -16.21 -7.87
N SER A 402 -1.52 -15.40 -7.50
CA SER A 402 -0.26 -15.83 -6.88
C SER A 402 0.14 -14.97 -5.69
N ALA A 403 1.05 -15.48 -4.89
CA ALA A 403 1.56 -14.81 -3.71
C ALA A 403 3.08 -14.92 -3.61
N CYS A 404 3.70 -13.93 -2.96
CA CYS A 404 5.14 -13.87 -2.74
C CYS A 404 5.44 -13.56 -1.28
N ASN A 405 6.27 -14.39 -0.64
CA ASN A 405 6.90 -14.00 0.60
C ASN A 405 8.21 -13.26 0.31
N LEU A 406 8.49 -12.23 1.12
CA LEU A 406 9.61 -11.33 0.90
C LEU A 406 10.64 -11.43 2.02
N SER A 407 11.90 -11.15 1.67
CA SER A 407 12.95 -10.83 2.62
C SER A 407 13.95 -9.84 2.01
N SER A 408 14.72 -9.17 2.86
CA SER A 408 15.70 -8.18 2.40
C SER A 408 17.00 -8.31 3.17
N LEU A 409 18.12 -8.29 2.43
CA LEU A 409 19.49 -8.26 2.95
C LEU A 409 19.89 -6.82 3.26
N ASN A 410 20.59 -6.57 4.37
CA ASN A 410 21.15 -5.26 4.71
C ASN A 410 22.56 -5.14 4.15
N LEU A 411 22.73 -4.44 3.04
CA LEU A 411 24.01 -4.37 2.32
C LEU A 411 25.17 -3.82 3.16
N MET A 412 24.92 -2.91 4.11
CA MET A 412 25.96 -2.37 4.99
C MET A 412 26.59 -3.42 5.88
N LYS A 413 25.88 -4.52 6.20
CA LYS A 413 26.39 -5.62 7.05
C LYS A 413 27.30 -6.60 6.29
N PHE A 414 27.55 -6.33 5.01
CA PHE A 414 28.48 -7.08 4.13
C PHE A 414 29.63 -6.22 3.63
N VAL A 415 29.83 -5.03 4.24
CA VAL A 415 31.00 -4.18 3.99
C VAL A 415 31.97 -4.36 5.15
N GLY A 416 33.13 -4.89 4.88
CA GLY A 416 34.21 -5.06 5.86
C GLY A 416 34.78 -3.72 6.34
N PRO A 417 35.55 -3.73 7.44
CA PRO A 417 36.16 -2.52 8.00
C PRO A 417 37.09 -1.77 7.04
N ASP A 418 37.67 -2.47 6.07
CA ASP A 418 38.51 -1.92 5.01
C ASP A 418 37.72 -1.30 3.86
N GLY A 419 36.38 -1.44 3.87
CA GLY A 419 35.48 -1.02 2.83
C GLY A 419 35.39 -2.03 1.67
N THR A 420 35.83 -3.27 1.85
CA THR A 420 35.68 -4.34 0.88
C THR A 420 34.32 -5.01 1.04
N PHE A 421 33.63 -5.28 -0.08
CA PHE A 421 32.37 -6.03 -0.05
C PHE A 421 32.65 -7.52 0.11
N GLU A 422 32.09 -8.14 1.14
CA GLU A 422 32.28 -9.52 1.55
C GLU A 422 31.42 -10.48 0.70
N VAL A 423 31.88 -10.79 -0.51
CA VAL A 423 31.12 -11.53 -1.53
C VAL A 423 30.63 -12.89 -1.02
N GLU A 424 31.49 -13.69 -0.39
CA GLU A 424 31.14 -15.05 0.04
C GLU A 424 30.14 -15.02 1.22
N ALA A 425 30.29 -14.08 2.15
CA ALA A 425 29.33 -13.86 3.23
C ALA A 425 27.94 -13.47 2.67
N PHE A 426 27.94 -12.60 1.65
CA PHE A 426 26.71 -12.20 0.98
C PHE A 426 26.05 -13.37 0.23
N ARG A 427 26.81 -14.16 -0.52
CA ARG A 427 26.30 -15.35 -1.21
C ARG A 427 25.70 -16.36 -0.25
N HIS A 428 26.37 -16.63 0.89
CA HIS A 428 25.87 -17.55 1.91
C HIS A 428 24.57 -17.04 2.55
N ALA A 429 24.47 -15.74 2.81
CA ALA A 429 23.23 -15.14 3.30
C ALA A 429 22.09 -15.28 2.27
N VAL A 430 22.38 -15.14 0.97
CA VAL A 430 21.39 -15.40 -0.11
C VAL A 430 20.94 -16.86 -0.06
N ASP A 431 21.84 -17.83 0.03
CA ASP A 431 21.52 -19.25 0.09
C ASP A 431 20.60 -19.55 1.29
N THR A 432 20.94 -19.01 2.47
CA THR A 432 20.16 -19.19 3.70
C THR A 432 18.76 -18.62 3.57
N MET A 433 18.65 -17.39 3.06
CA MET A 433 17.33 -16.72 2.95
C MET A 433 16.45 -17.35 1.89
N ILE A 434 16.98 -17.77 0.74
CA ILE A 434 16.22 -18.45 -0.31
C ILE A 434 15.68 -19.79 0.21
N LEU A 435 16.49 -20.55 0.92
CA LEU A 435 16.06 -21.82 1.52
C LEU A 435 14.99 -21.60 2.59
N ALA A 436 15.14 -20.57 3.45
CA ALA A 436 14.14 -20.21 4.45
C ALA A 436 12.79 -19.83 3.81
N GLN A 437 12.82 -18.98 2.77
CA GLN A 437 11.62 -18.58 2.04
C GLN A 437 10.96 -19.75 1.31
N GLU A 438 11.72 -20.66 0.78
CA GLU A 438 11.21 -21.86 0.11
C GLU A 438 10.48 -22.80 1.11
N ILE A 439 11.06 -23.00 2.31
CA ILE A 439 10.44 -23.78 3.39
C ILE A 439 9.11 -23.14 3.83
N LEU A 440 9.04 -21.80 3.88
CA LEU A 440 7.82 -21.07 4.20
C LEU A 440 6.70 -21.34 3.19
N VAL A 441 6.99 -21.49 1.89
CA VAL A 441 5.98 -21.79 0.86
C VAL A 441 5.25 -23.10 1.12
N ASP A 442 5.95 -24.14 1.53
CA ASP A 442 5.36 -25.46 1.82
C ASP A 442 4.44 -25.44 3.05
N ASN A 443 4.61 -24.47 3.94
CA ASN A 443 3.91 -24.43 5.24
C ASN A 443 2.91 -23.27 5.36
N ALA A 444 2.75 -22.46 4.32
CA ALA A 444 1.90 -21.28 4.32
C ALA A 444 0.46 -21.59 3.90
N SER A 445 -0.46 -20.70 4.29
CA SER A 445 -1.83 -20.69 3.79
C SER A 445 -2.13 -19.44 2.96
N TYR A 446 -3.16 -19.53 2.12
CA TYR A 446 -3.52 -18.55 1.12
C TYR A 446 -5.05 -18.31 1.07
N PRO A 447 -5.52 -17.11 0.66
CA PRO A 447 -6.95 -16.76 0.73
C PRO A 447 -7.86 -17.59 -0.18
N THR A 448 -7.35 -18.03 -1.33
CA THR A 448 -8.13 -18.78 -2.33
C THR A 448 -7.41 -20.05 -2.74
N GLU A 449 -8.16 -21.00 -3.24
CA GLU A 449 -7.65 -22.27 -3.77
C GLU A 449 -6.67 -22.03 -4.94
N LYS A 450 -7.01 -21.12 -5.85
CA LYS A 450 -6.16 -20.74 -6.98
C LYS A 450 -4.79 -20.20 -6.54
N ILE A 451 -4.79 -19.29 -5.56
CA ILE A 451 -3.53 -18.72 -5.03
C ILE A 451 -2.71 -19.81 -4.34
N ALA A 452 -3.33 -20.68 -3.55
CA ALA A 452 -2.64 -21.81 -2.93
C ALA A 452 -2.00 -22.73 -3.98
N LYS A 453 -2.74 -23.05 -5.04
CA LYS A 453 -2.25 -23.88 -6.13
C LYS A 453 -1.10 -23.22 -6.88
N ASN A 454 -1.25 -21.99 -7.35
CA ASN A 454 -0.21 -21.29 -8.09
C ASN A 454 1.04 -21.03 -7.23
N SER A 455 0.86 -20.73 -5.93
CA SER A 455 1.98 -20.57 -5.01
C SER A 455 2.76 -21.87 -4.82
N HIS A 456 2.09 -23.01 -4.81
CA HIS A 456 2.73 -24.31 -4.79
C HIS A 456 3.39 -24.67 -6.13
N ASP A 457 2.67 -24.48 -7.24
CA ASP A 457 3.09 -24.93 -8.57
C ASP A 457 4.29 -24.13 -9.12
N PHE A 458 4.42 -22.86 -8.74
CA PHE A 458 5.48 -21.96 -9.25
C PHE A 458 6.44 -21.45 -8.17
N ARG A 459 6.05 -21.47 -6.89
CA ARG A 459 6.89 -21.14 -5.73
C ARG A 459 7.64 -19.81 -5.85
N PRO A 460 6.95 -18.69 -6.18
CA PRO A 460 7.62 -17.41 -6.36
C PRO A 460 8.09 -16.84 -5.03
N LEU A 461 9.33 -16.39 -5.00
CA LEU A 461 10.00 -15.77 -3.87
C LEU A 461 10.41 -14.33 -4.21
N GLY A 462 10.64 -13.52 -3.17
CA GLY A 462 11.05 -12.13 -3.32
C GLY A 462 12.20 -11.74 -2.38
N LEU A 463 13.39 -12.26 -2.61
CA LEU A 463 14.59 -11.78 -1.93
C LEU A 463 15.05 -10.46 -2.55
N GLY A 464 15.29 -9.46 -1.71
CA GLY A 464 15.84 -8.17 -2.11
C GLY A 464 16.95 -7.72 -1.18
N TYR A 465 17.24 -6.42 -1.23
CA TYR A 465 18.18 -5.78 -0.33
C TYR A 465 17.70 -4.40 0.10
N ALA A 466 18.32 -3.85 1.14
CA ALA A 466 18.18 -2.49 1.60
C ALA A 466 19.56 -1.86 1.82
N ASN A 467 19.60 -0.55 2.03
CA ASN A 467 20.82 0.18 2.34
C ASN A 467 21.78 0.37 1.14
N LEU A 468 21.28 0.30 -0.10
CA LEU A 468 22.15 0.55 -1.26
C LEU A 468 22.73 1.97 -1.25
N GLY A 469 21.87 2.98 -1.03
CA GLY A 469 22.31 4.39 -1.02
C GLY A 469 23.34 4.66 0.07
N ALA A 470 23.10 4.16 1.29
CA ALA A 470 24.03 4.28 2.42
C ALA A 470 25.36 3.57 2.14
N MET A 471 25.31 2.35 1.58
CA MET A 471 26.52 1.61 1.23
C MET A 471 27.36 2.34 0.18
N LEU A 472 26.76 2.82 -0.91
CA LEU A 472 27.50 3.58 -1.91
C LEU A 472 28.14 4.83 -1.31
N MET A 473 27.39 5.58 -0.48
CA MET A 473 27.92 6.74 0.26
C MET A 473 29.11 6.37 1.14
N SER A 474 28.98 5.31 1.96
CA SER A 474 30.06 4.84 2.85
C SER A 474 31.35 4.46 2.12
N LEU A 475 31.20 3.98 0.87
CA LEU A 475 32.31 3.62 -0.02
C LEU A 475 32.86 4.84 -0.80
N GLY A 476 32.32 6.07 -0.57
CA GLY A 476 32.69 7.25 -1.31
C GLY A 476 32.27 7.25 -2.78
N LEU A 477 31.20 6.50 -3.11
CA LEU A 477 30.67 6.38 -4.45
C LEU A 477 29.39 7.24 -4.61
N PRO A 478 29.35 8.23 -5.52
CA PRO A 478 28.12 8.95 -5.79
C PRO A 478 27.04 8.00 -6.33
N TYR A 479 25.81 8.11 -5.81
CA TYR A 479 24.67 7.32 -6.27
C TYR A 479 24.41 7.50 -7.78
N ASP A 480 24.45 8.75 -8.27
CA ASP A 480 24.33 9.08 -9.69
C ASP A 480 25.70 9.13 -10.37
N SER A 481 26.38 7.99 -10.40
CA SER A 481 27.64 7.83 -11.14
C SER A 481 27.67 6.48 -11.83
N ASP A 482 28.42 6.36 -12.93
CA ASP A 482 28.59 5.08 -13.61
C ASP A 482 29.20 4.03 -12.68
N LYS A 483 30.18 4.43 -11.86
CA LYS A 483 30.80 3.52 -10.90
C LYS A 483 29.82 3.03 -9.83
N GLY A 484 28.97 3.93 -9.31
CA GLY A 484 27.91 3.57 -8.38
C GLY A 484 26.89 2.61 -9.01
N ARG A 485 26.49 2.85 -10.25
CA ARG A 485 25.58 2.00 -11.02
C ARG A 485 26.16 0.61 -11.30
N ASP A 486 27.41 0.53 -11.77
CA ASP A 486 28.08 -0.75 -12.03
C ASP A 486 28.27 -1.56 -10.74
N PHE A 487 28.55 -0.88 -9.62
CA PHE A 487 28.65 -1.53 -8.30
C PHE A 487 27.29 -2.10 -7.85
N ALA A 488 26.22 -1.34 -7.96
CA ALA A 488 24.87 -1.78 -7.66
C ALA A 488 24.44 -2.94 -8.57
N ALA A 489 24.71 -2.85 -9.86
CA ALA A 489 24.45 -3.92 -10.85
C ALA A 489 25.18 -5.23 -10.46
N SER A 490 26.46 -5.14 -10.04
CA SER A 490 27.24 -6.31 -9.63
C SER A 490 26.64 -7.00 -8.42
N ILE A 491 26.26 -6.27 -7.38
CA ILE A 491 25.59 -6.83 -6.19
C ILE A 491 24.28 -7.49 -6.58
N THR A 492 23.48 -6.81 -7.40
CA THR A 492 22.18 -7.33 -7.85
C THR A 492 22.35 -8.59 -8.67
N ALA A 493 23.39 -8.64 -9.53
CA ALA A 493 23.73 -9.79 -10.35
C ALA A 493 24.16 -10.99 -9.47
N ILE A 494 25.00 -10.76 -8.45
CA ILE A 494 25.41 -11.79 -7.50
C ILE A 494 24.19 -12.33 -6.73
N MET A 495 23.34 -11.44 -6.19
CA MET A 495 22.16 -11.83 -5.43
C MET A 495 21.23 -12.73 -6.23
N CYS A 496 20.79 -12.27 -7.39
CA CYS A 496 19.83 -13.02 -8.20
C CYS A 496 20.44 -14.28 -8.83
N GLY A 497 21.69 -14.20 -9.28
CA GLY A 497 22.41 -15.36 -9.82
C GLY A 497 22.61 -16.45 -8.76
N GLN A 498 23.01 -16.09 -7.52
CA GLN A 498 23.13 -17.01 -6.41
C GLN A 498 21.77 -17.59 -5.99
N ALA A 499 20.72 -16.75 -5.95
CA ALA A 499 19.39 -17.18 -5.61
C ALA A 499 18.84 -18.24 -6.59
N TYR A 500 19.02 -18.04 -7.89
CA TYR A 500 18.66 -19.07 -8.88
C TYR A 500 19.58 -20.30 -8.82
N LEU A 501 20.87 -20.15 -8.52
CA LEU A 501 21.76 -21.27 -8.31
C LEU A 501 21.28 -22.14 -7.13
N THR A 502 20.88 -21.51 -6.02
CA THR A 502 20.33 -22.19 -4.85
C THR A 502 19.01 -22.88 -5.19
N SER A 503 18.13 -22.20 -5.93
CA SER A 503 16.88 -22.79 -6.45
C SER A 503 17.14 -24.02 -7.32
N ALA A 504 18.15 -23.97 -8.20
CA ALA A 504 18.54 -25.12 -9.04
C ALA A 504 19.16 -26.27 -8.24
N ARG A 505 19.95 -25.96 -7.21
CA ARG A 505 20.50 -26.97 -6.27
C ARG A 505 19.39 -27.64 -5.48
N MET A 506 18.44 -26.87 -4.97
CA MET A 506 17.24 -27.40 -4.30
C MET A 506 16.40 -28.27 -5.26
N ALA A 507 16.21 -27.85 -6.51
CA ALA A 507 15.51 -28.66 -7.49
C ALA A 507 16.14 -30.04 -7.68
N GLY A 508 17.46 -30.15 -7.61
CA GLY A 508 18.17 -31.44 -7.66
C GLY A 508 17.96 -32.34 -6.43
N ALA A 509 17.62 -31.75 -5.27
CA ALA A 509 17.50 -32.45 -4.00
C ALA A 509 16.04 -32.71 -3.56
N VAL A 510 15.14 -31.74 -3.85
CA VAL A 510 13.72 -31.78 -3.42
C VAL A 510 12.73 -31.71 -4.59
N GLY A 511 13.23 -31.73 -5.83
CA GLY A 511 12.45 -31.65 -7.08
C GLY A 511 12.25 -30.21 -7.56
N PRO A 512 12.13 -30.00 -8.89
CA PRO A 512 11.74 -28.71 -9.45
C PRO A 512 10.31 -28.36 -9.05
N CYS A 513 9.88 -27.10 -9.23
CA CYS A 513 8.49 -26.75 -9.04
C CYS A 513 7.59 -27.45 -10.11
N PRO A 514 6.33 -27.78 -9.77
CA PRO A 514 5.45 -28.51 -10.70
C PRO A 514 5.27 -27.81 -12.05
N GLY A 515 5.18 -26.49 -12.09
CA GLY A 515 5.04 -25.73 -13.32
C GLY A 515 6.33 -25.59 -14.15
N TYR A 516 7.47 -26.13 -13.71
CA TYR A 516 8.74 -25.99 -14.41
C TYR A 516 8.78 -26.76 -15.73
N ALA A 517 8.29 -28.01 -15.74
CA ALA A 517 8.40 -28.88 -16.92
C ALA A 517 7.80 -28.25 -18.18
N GLU A 518 6.63 -27.65 -18.08
CA GLU A 518 5.95 -26.94 -19.17
C GLU A 518 6.72 -25.71 -19.62
N ASN A 519 7.43 -25.05 -18.71
CA ASN A 519 8.10 -23.78 -18.90
C ASN A 519 9.65 -23.90 -18.99
N ALA A 520 10.20 -25.08 -19.11
CA ALA A 520 11.65 -25.30 -19.03
C ALA A 520 12.45 -24.49 -20.07
N GLU A 521 11.99 -24.43 -21.31
CA GLU A 521 12.67 -23.68 -22.37
C GLU A 521 12.59 -22.17 -22.18
N PRO A 522 11.41 -21.53 -22.02
CA PRO A 522 11.34 -20.09 -21.74
C PRO A 522 12.03 -19.70 -20.43
N PHE A 523 12.04 -20.58 -19.44
CA PHE A 523 12.76 -20.35 -18.19
C PHE A 523 14.28 -20.24 -18.43
N LEU A 524 14.86 -21.22 -19.11
CA LEU A 524 16.29 -21.22 -19.43
C LEU A 524 16.68 -20.04 -20.33
N ASP A 525 15.77 -19.60 -21.21
CA ASP A 525 15.99 -18.41 -22.02
C ASP A 525 16.10 -17.14 -21.16
N VAL A 526 15.27 -17.01 -20.14
CA VAL A 526 15.36 -15.90 -19.19
C VAL A 526 16.67 -15.97 -18.41
N ILE A 527 17.11 -17.15 -17.95
CA ILE A 527 18.41 -17.30 -17.29
C ILE A 527 19.57 -16.91 -18.22
N ARG A 528 19.49 -17.26 -19.51
CA ARG A 528 20.48 -16.84 -20.52
C ARG A 528 20.47 -15.32 -20.73
N LEU A 529 19.28 -14.68 -20.65
CA LEU A 529 19.16 -13.22 -20.74
C LEU A 529 19.87 -12.54 -19.56
N HIS A 530 19.61 -13.00 -18.33
CA HIS A 530 20.29 -12.51 -17.12
C HIS A 530 21.82 -12.67 -17.22
N ARG A 531 22.28 -13.86 -17.61
CA ARG A 531 23.71 -14.12 -17.79
C ARG A 531 24.33 -13.17 -18.81
N ARG A 532 23.67 -12.94 -19.96
CA ARG A 532 24.17 -12.01 -21.00
C ARG A 532 24.23 -10.57 -20.49
N ALA A 533 23.34 -10.20 -19.59
CA ALA A 533 23.30 -8.85 -19.03
C ALA A 533 24.53 -8.53 -18.18
N VAL A 534 25.24 -9.52 -17.60
CA VAL A 534 26.50 -9.31 -16.85
C VAL A 534 27.54 -8.58 -17.70
N ASN A 535 27.54 -8.79 -19.01
CA ASN A 535 28.44 -8.10 -19.93
C ASN A 535 28.20 -6.59 -20.07
N ARG A 536 27.09 -6.07 -19.48
CA ARG A 536 26.80 -4.62 -19.42
C ARG A 536 27.55 -3.92 -18.28
N ILE A 537 28.03 -4.67 -17.30
CA ILE A 537 28.80 -4.15 -16.18
C ILE A 537 30.23 -3.87 -16.63
N ASP A 538 30.71 -2.64 -16.44
CA ASP A 538 32.11 -2.34 -16.73
C ASP A 538 33.03 -2.88 -15.63
N ASN A 539 33.73 -3.97 -15.94
CA ASN A 539 34.60 -4.66 -15.00
C ASN A 539 35.81 -3.83 -14.52
N LYS A 540 36.09 -2.69 -15.16
CA LYS A 540 37.12 -1.74 -14.69
C LYS A 540 36.63 -0.83 -13.56
N ARG A 541 35.31 -0.71 -13.39
CA ARG A 541 34.69 0.16 -12.39
C ARG A 541 34.31 -0.57 -11.10
N VAL A 542 34.36 -1.88 -11.10
CA VAL A 542 34.00 -2.72 -9.95
C VAL A 542 35.17 -3.60 -9.51
N PRO A 543 35.21 -4.03 -8.22
CA PRO A 543 36.22 -4.98 -7.77
C PRO A 543 36.18 -6.30 -8.58
N VAL A 544 37.35 -6.79 -8.97
CA VAL A 544 37.48 -8.02 -9.78
C VAL A 544 36.74 -9.21 -9.17
N ALA A 545 36.80 -9.36 -7.83
CA ALA A 545 36.12 -10.46 -7.11
C ALA A 545 34.60 -10.39 -7.28
N MET A 546 34.01 -9.18 -7.27
CA MET A 546 32.56 -9.00 -7.45
C MET A 546 32.12 -9.32 -8.88
N PHE A 547 32.86 -8.82 -9.86
CA PHE A 547 32.55 -9.09 -11.27
C PHE A 547 32.61 -10.60 -11.55
N LYS A 548 33.70 -11.25 -11.12
CA LYS A 548 33.86 -12.68 -11.27
C LYS A 548 32.76 -13.49 -10.55
N ALA A 549 32.39 -13.09 -9.34
CA ALA A 549 31.27 -13.73 -8.63
C ALA A 549 29.94 -13.60 -9.36
N ALA A 550 29.67 -12.44 -9.98
CA ALA A 550 28.48 -12.25 -10.81
C ALA A 550 28.48 -13.18 -12.02
N GLU A 551 29.62 -13.30 -12.75
CA GLU A 551 29.76 -14.24 -13.87
C GLU A 551 29.58 -15.70 -13.41
N ASP A 552 30.26 -16.09 -12.34
CA ASP A 552 30.24 -17.48 -11.80
C ASP A 552 28.85 -17.89 -11.35
N CYS A 553 28.13 -17.02 -10.61
CA CYS A 553 26.76 -17.30 -10.14
C CYS A 553 25.81 -17.60 -11.30
N TRP A 554 25.82 -16.78 -12.34
CA TRP A 554 24.92 -16.96 -13.48
C TRP A 554 25.33 -18.11 -14.38
N GLN A 555 26.63 -18.36 -14.55
CA GLN A 555 27.12 -19.52 -15.29
C GLN A 555 26.70 -20.82 -14.59
N GLN A 556 26.93 -20.91 -13.28
CA GLN A 556 26.54 -22.09 -12.49
C GLN A 556 25.01 -22.24 -12.43
N SER A 557 24.23 -21.15 -12.30
CA SER A 557 22.77 -21.20 -12.38
C SER A 557 22.29 -21.83 -13.68
N LEU A 558 22.88 -21.45 -14.81
CA LEU A 558 22.51 -22.01 -16.10
C LEU A 558 22.87 -23.50 -16.20
N GLU A 559 24.08 -23.89 -15.78
CA GLU A 559 24.56 -25.28 -15.85
C GLU A 559 23.78 -26.22 -14.93
N VAL A 560 23.61 -25.82 -13.66
CA VAL A 560 22.89 -26.62 -12.66
C VAL A 560 21.38 -26.64 -12.97
N GLY A 561 20.81 -25.48 -13.39
CA GLY A 561 19.41 -25.36 -13.77
C GLY A 561 19.02 -26.14 -15.02
N ALA A 562 19.90 -26.19 -16.01
CA ALA A 562 19.70 -27.06 -17.19
C ALA A 562 19.68 -28.55 -16.83
N LYS A 563 20.42 -28.94 -15.77
CA LYS A 563 20.47 -30.33 -15.28
C LYS A 563 19.28 -30.68 -14.38
N ASN A 564 18.94 -29.83 -13.44
CA ASN A 564 18.02 -30.15 -12.34
C ASN A 564 16.65 -29.48 -12.48
N GLY A 565 16.49 -28.48 -13.37
CA GLY A 565 15.39 -27.53 -13.31
C GLY A 565 15.56 -26.49 -12.21
N PHE A 566 14.48 -25.77 -11.90
CA PHE A 566 14.45 -24.77 -10.83
C PHE A 566 13.28 -25.04 -9.88
N ARG A 567 13.55 -24.84 -8.57
CA ARG A 567 12.53 -24.98 -7.53
C ARG A 567 11.57 -23.78 -7.49
N ASN A 568 12.03 -22.59 -7.91
CA ASN A 568 11.30 -21.34 -7.79
C ASN A 568 11.27 -20.62 -9.13
N ALA A 569 10.08 -20.30 -9.62
CA ALA A 569 9.92 -19.61 -10.89
C ALA A 569 10.34 -18.13 -10.85
N GLN A 570 10.30 -17.50 -9.66
CA GLN A 570 10.85 -16.19 -9.36
C GLN A 570 11.58 -16.25 -8.02
N VAL A 571 12.69 -15.53 -7.87
CA VAL A 571 13.51 -15.57 -6.63
C VAL A 571 13.79 -14.19 -6.04
N THR A 572 13.80 -13.11 -6.82
CA THR A 572 14.22 -11.79 -6.35
C THR A 572 13.26 -10.69 -6.75
N VAL A 573 13.09 -9.72 -5.85
CA VAL A 573 12.43 -8.42 -6.08
C VAL A 573 13.18 -7.35 -5.30
N LEU A 574 13.09 -6.08 -5.67
CA LEU A 574 13.53 -4.99 -4.80
C LEU A 574 12.31 -4.31 -4.18
N ALA A 575 11.99 -4.75 -2.97
CA ALA A 575 10.88 -4.22 -2.18
C ALA A 575 11.25 -2.89 -1.51
N PRO A 576 10.25 -2.07 -1.08
CA PRO A 576 10.51 -0.80 -0.41
C PRO A 576 11.23 -0.92 0.93
N THR A 577 11.19 -2.07 1.62
CA THR A 577 11.81 -2.34 2.92
C THR A 577 11.53 -1.27 4.00
N GLY A 578 10.28 -0.79 4.10
CA GLY A 578 9.93 0.30 5.01
C GLY A 578 10.14 -0.06 6.49
N THR A 579 9.21 -0.82 7.10
CA THR A 579 9.24 -1.14 8.53
C THR A 579 10.41 -2.06 8.90
N ILE A 580 10.71 -3.06 8.05
CA ILE A 580 11.83 -3.99 8.29
C ILE A 580 13.19 -3.30 8.13
N GLY A 581 13.29 -2.24 7.31
CA GLY A 581 14.50 -1.44 7.21
C GLY A 581 14.85 -0.76 8.56
N PHE A 582 13.85 -0.25 9.28
CA PHE A 582 14.09 0.30 10.63
C PHE A 582 14.48 -0.77 11.65
N MET A 583 13.93 -2.00 11.53
CA MET A 583 14.34 -3.12 12.38
C MET A 583 15.79 -3.53 12.11
N MET A 584 16.29 -3.34 10.89
CA MET A 584 17.67 -3.63 10.49
C MET A 584 18.63 -2.45 10.62
N ASP A 585 18.19 -1.33 11.21
CA ASP A 585 18.97 -0.10 11.31
C ASP A 585 19.50 0.42 9.95
N CYS A 586 18.68 0.30 8.91
CA CYS A 586 19.01 0.80 7.59
C CYS A 586 18.83 2.33 7.51
N ASP A 587 19.85 3.04 7.04
CA ASP A 587 19.78 4.48 6.73
C ASP A 587 18.97 4.77 5.46
N THR A 588 19.03 3.85 4.46
CA THR A 588 18.28 3.94 3.21
C THR A 588 17.46 2.68 2.94
N THR A 589 16.32 2.81 2.29
CA THR A 589 15.37 1.74 2.04
C THR A 589 15.51 1.19 0.62
N GLY A 590 15.49 -0.14 0.47
CA GLY A 590 15.58 -0.78 -0.84
C GLY A 590 16.76 -0.29 -1.67
N ILE A 591 16.49 0.04 -2.92
CA ILE A 591 17.43 0.64 -3.88
C ILE A 591 17.50 2.17 -3.78
N GLU A 592 16.73 2.78 -2.86
CA GLU A 592 16.65 4.24 -2.77
C GLU A 592 18.00 4.85 -2.34
N PRO A 593 18.36 6.04 -2.85
CA PRO A 593 19.38 6.85 -2.22
C PRO A 593 18.83 7.45 -0.93
N ASP A 594 19.63 8.16 -0.16
CA ASP A 594 19.11 8.90 0.97
C ASP A 594 18.14 10.00 0.51
N LEU A 595 17.06 10.20 1.27
CA LEU A 595 16.10 11.27 1.00
C LEU A 595 16.69 12.64 1.30
N ALA A 596 17.38 12.76 2.44
CA ALA A 596 18.11 13.93 2.91
C ALA A 596 19.09 13.50 4.02
N LEU A 597 20.21 14.18 4.20
CA LEU A 597 21.17 13.86 5.25
C LEU A 597 20.60 14.07 6.65
N VAL A 598 19.64 14.98 6.79
CA VAL A 598 18.83 15.19 8.00
C VAL A 598 17.37 15.02 7.63
N LYS A 599 16.71 14.03 8.22
CA LYS A 599 15.30 13.66 7.96
C LYS A 599 14.45 13.93 9.19
N TYR A 600 13.22 14.38 8.94
CA TYR A 600 12.19 14.52 9.96
C TYR A 600 11.04 13.57 9.60
N LYS A 601 10.81 12.56 10.43
CA LYS A 601 9.74 11.60 10.21
C LYS A 601 8.58 11.90 11.14
N LYS A 602 7.41 12.15 10.55
CA LYS A 602 6.14 12.16 11.30
C LYS A 602 5.70 10.73 11.58
N LEU A 603 5.51 10.40 12.83
CA LEU A 603 4.98 9.11 13.25
C LEU A 603 3.45 9.11 13.14
N VAL A 604 2.85 7.94 12.86
CA VAL A 604 1.40 7.75 12.92
C VAL A 604 0.97 7.91 14.38
N GLY A 605 0.08 8.88 14.64
CA GLY A 605 -0.29 9.33 16.01
C GLY A 605 0.43 10.59 16.47
N GLY A 606 1.28 11.17 15.63
CA GLY A 606 1.83 12.52 15.80
C GLY A 606 3.11 12.58 16.61
N GLY A 607 4.26 12.34 16.21
CA GLY A 607 5.60 12.67 16.76
C GLY A 607 6.55 12.92 15.61
N VAL A 608 7.57 13.73 15.82
CA VAL A 608 8.62 13.99 14.83
C VAL A 608 9.93 13.46 15.37
N ILE A 609 10.53 12.51 14.65
CA ILE A 609 11.89 12.04 14.95
C ILE A 609 12.85 12.72 13.96
N LYS A 610 13.89 13.36 14.46
CA LYS A 610 15.04 13.81 13.66
C LYS A 610 15.97 12.62 13.49
N ILE A 611 16.25 12.23 12.25
CA ILE A 611 17.15 11.15 11.87
C ILE A 611 18.30 11.79 11.09
N VAL A 612 19.52 11.66 11.61
CA VAL A 612 20.76 12.06 10.92
C VAL A 612 21.36 10.81 10.28
N ASN A 613 21.87 10.93 9.06
CA ASN A 613 22.49 9.82 8.36
C ASN A 613 23.80 9.39 9.04
N ASN A 614 23.83 8.14 9.53
CA ASN A 614 24.97 7.57 10.26
C ASN A 614 26.16 7.18 9.36
N THR A 615 25.99 7.14 8.04
CA THR A 615 27.03 6.77 7.09
C THR A 615 27.95 7.94 6.70
N VAL A 616 27.53 9.17 6.94
CA VAL A 616 28.33 10.37 6.58
C VAL A 616 29.74 10.34 7.19
N PRO A 617 29.96 10.10 8.50
CA PRO A 617 31.30 10.03 9.07
C PRO A 617 32.18 8.98 8.39
N GLN A 618 31.64 7.79 8.12
CA GLN A 618 32.37 6.69 7.45
C GLN A 618 32.79 7.10 6.03
N ALA A 619 31.86 7.74 5.29
CA ALA A 619 32.14 8.24 3.95
C ALA A 619 33.28 9.27 3.94
N LEU A 620 33.27 10.20 4.89
CA LEU A 620 34.30 11.23 5.01
C LEU A 620 35.69 10.61 5.29
N ILE A 621 35.77 9.66 6.23
CA ILE A 621 37.04 8.92 6.50
C ILE A 621 37.50 8.17 5.24
N LYS A 622 36.59 7.50 4.53
CA LYS A 622 36.92 6.78 3.27
C LYS A 622 37.44 7.72 2.17
N LEU A 623 36.96 8.96 2.14
CA LEU A 623 37.40 10.00 1.22
C LEU A 623 38.72 10.68 1.66
N GLY A 624 39.30 10.29 2.81
CA GLY A 624 40.61 10.75 3.30
C GLY A 624 40.57 11.98 4.18
N TYR A 625 39.41 12.32 4.78
CA TYR A 625 39.33 13.36 5.80
C TYR A 625 39.79 12.83 7.16
N THR A 626 40.38 13.70 7.99
CA THR A 626 40.73 13.36 9.39
C THR A 626 39.44 13.27 10.24
N ALA A 627 39.55 12.63 11.42
CA ALA A 627 38.42 12.55 12.35
C ALA A 627 37.91 13.95 12.74
N GLU A 628 38.81 14.90 13.01
CA GLU A 628 38.44 16.28 13.36
C GLU A 628 37.73 16.99 12.19
N GLN A 629 38.17 16.78 10.96
CA GLN A 629 37.53 17.34 9.78
C GLN A 629 36.13 16.73 9.59
N ALA A 630 35.99 15.44 9.81
CA ALA A 630 34.73 14.75 9.71
C ALA A 630 33.73 15.27 10.78
N GLU A 631 34.15 15.43 12.02
CA GLU A 631 33.35 16.03 13.09
C GLU A 631 32.87 17.43 12.74
N GLN A 632 33.76 18.30 12.20
CA GLN A 632 33.40 19.69 11.80
C GLN A 632 32.37 19.68 10.67
N ILE A 633 32.49 18.76 9.69
CA ILE A 633 31.54 18.61 8.57
C ILE A 633 30.19 18.12 9.10
N VAL A 634 30.17 17.13 10.00
CA VAL A 634 28.94 16.63 10.62
C VAL A 634 28.24 17.70 11.43
N ALA A 635 29.00 18.47 12.24
CA ALA A 635 28.45 19.60 13.00
C ALA A 635 27.85 20.67 12.08
N HIS A 636 28.48 20.93 10.94
CA HIS A 636 27.90 21.81 9.93
C HIS A 636 26.57 21.29 9.39
N ILE A 637 26.49 19.99 9.03
CA ILE A 637 25.24 19.35 8.56
C ILE A 637 24.15 19.44 9.64
N ASP A 638 24.50 19.20 10.89
CA ASP A 638 23.56 19.29 12.02
C ASP A 638 22.98 20.69 12.21
N SER A 639 23.79 21.71 11.99
CA SER A 639 23.38 23.11 12.18
C SER A 639 22.63 23.69 10.97
N THR A 640 23.02 23.30 9.75
CA THR A 640 22.52 23.92 8.51
C THR A 640 21.52 23.05 7.75
N GLY A 641 21.51 21.74 8.01
CA GLY A 641 20.72 20.75 7.27
C GLY A 641 21.29 20.36 5.90
N THR A 642 22.47 20.88 5.53
CA THR A 642 23.15 20.59 4.26
C THR A 642 24.64 20.38 4.47
N ILE A 643 25.29 19.64 3.57
CA ILE A 643 26.75 19.51 3.53
C ILE A 643 27.40 20.62 2.69
N GLU A 644 26.61 21.34 1.88
CA GLU A 644 27.11 22.42 1.03
C GLU A 644 27.69 23.55 1.89
N GLY A 645 28.89 23.97 1.59
CA GLY A 645 29.60 25.00 2.37
C GLY A 645 30.24 24.50 3.67
N ALA A 646 30.26 23.19 3.92
CA ALA A 646 30.94 22.66 5.10
C ALA A 646 32.45 22.94 5.06
N PRO A 647 33.09 23.27 6.22
CA PRO A 647 34.51 23.55 6.29
C PRO A 647 35.34 22.34 5.86
N ASN A 648 36.42 22.57 5.15
CA ASN A 648 37.38 21.57 4.67
C ASN A 648 36.83 20.60 3.60
N LEU A 649 35.53 20.65 3.25
CA LEU A 649 34.96 19.77 2.26
C LEU A 649 35.41 20.13 0.84
N LYS A 650 35.95 19.15 0.13
CA LYS A 650 36.40 19.32 -1.27
C LYS A 650 35.20 19.30 -2.21
N PRO A 651 35.11 20.21 -3.21
CA PRO A 651 33.98 20.26 -4.15
C PRO A 651 33.73 18.94 -4.92
N GLU A 652 34.79 18.22 -5.27
CA GLU A 652 34.69 16.92 -5.98
C GLU A 652 34.03 15.81 -5.17
N HIS A 653 33.94 15.94 -3.85
CA HIS A 653 33.31 14.96 -2.97
C HIS A 653 31.83 15.24 -2.72
N LEU A 654 31.30 16.41 -3.08
CA LEU A 654 29.91 16.79 -2.85
C LEU A 654 28.92 15.79 -3.43
N ALA A 655 29.20 15.26 -4.64
CA ALA A 655 28.31 14.33 -5.31
C ALA A 655 28.07 13.01 -4.54
N VAL A 656 29.00 12.62 -3.65
CA VAL A 656 28.84 11.42 -2.79
C VAL A 656 27.67 11.60 -1.82
N PHE A 657 27.39 12.82 -1.41
CA PHE A 657 26.40 13.19 -0.40
C PHE A 657 25.10 13.74 -1.01
N ASP A 658 24.95 13.71 -2.34
CA ASP A 658 23.72 14.12 -2.98
C ASP A 658 22.56 13.17 -2.58
N CYS A 659 21.44 13.76 -2.21
CA CYS A 659 20.23 13.07 -1.77
C CYS A 659 19.09 13.22 -2.78
N SER A 660 17.96 12.51 -2.55
CA SER A 660 16.78 12.59 -3.43
C SER A 660 16.15 13.97 -3.46
N PHE A 661 16.09 14.65 -2.30
CA PHE A 661 15.51 15.98 -2.18
C PHE A 661 16.57 17.01 -1.94
N ARG A 662 16.33 18.21 -2.47
CA ARG A 662 17.15 19.39 -2.20
C ARG A 662 17.02 19.78 -0.72
N PRO A 663 18.16 19.98 0.00
CA PRO A 663 18.11 20.50 1.37
C PRO A 663 17.52 21.91 1.38
N GLN A 664 16.88 22.31 2.50
CA GLN A 664 16.26 23.64 2.64
C GLN A 664 17.27 24.79 2.42
N ASN A 665 18.53 24.59 2.85
CA ASN A 665 19.60 25.57 2.74
C ASN A 665 20.67 25.15 1.71
N GLY A 666 20.34 24.30 0.77
CA GLY A 666 21.22 23.79 -0.28
C GLY A 666 20.60 23.85 -1.67
N SER A 667 21.40 23.55 -2.66
CA SER A 667 21.02 23.61 -4.07
C SER A 667 21.08 22.24 -4.77
N ARG A 668 21.77 21.28 -4.17
CA ARG A 668 22.09 20.00 -4.80
C ARG A 668 21.04 18.92 -4.48
N SER A 669 20.74 18.11 -5.45
CA SER A 669 19.99 16.85 -5.33
C SER A 669 20.36 15.92 -6.48
N ILE A 670 20.04 14.64 -6.34
CA ILE A 670 20.18 13.67 -7.45
C ILE A 670 19.17 14.05 -8.53
N HIS A 671 19.66 14.16 -9.79
CA HIS A 671 18.77 14.39 -10.92
C HIS A 671 17.80 13.20 -11.11
N TYR A 672 16.54 13.43 -11.51
CA TYR A 672 15.56 12.37 -11.67
C TYR A 672 16.02 11.24 -12.60
N MET A 673 16.76 11.57 -13.66
CA MET A 673 17.38 10.58 -14.54
C MET A 673 18.45 9.72 -13.85
N GLY A 674 19.07 10.19 -12.77
CA GLY A 674 19.99 9.38 -11.94
C GLY A 674 19.25 8.22 -11.26
N HIS A 675 18.01 8.46 -10.79
CA HIS A 675 17.14 7.41 -10.27
C HIS A 675 16.76 6.38 -11.34
N VAL A 676 16.35 6.85 -12.53
CA VAL A 676 15.99 5.98 -13.68
C VAL A 676 17.17 5.10 -14.11
N ARG A 677 18.36 5.70 -14.26
CA ARG A 677 19.58 4.97 -14.67
C ARG A 677 20.04 3.96 -13.61
N MET A 678 19.88 4.25 -12.33
CA MET A 678 20.19 3.27 -11.27
C MET A 678 19.26 2.07 -11.35
N MET A 679 17.95 2.30 -11.54
CA MET A 679 17.00 1.20 -11.79
C MET A 679 17.38 0.39 -13.02
N ALA A 680 17.73 1.06 -14.14
CA ALA A 680 18.10 0.42 -15.38
C ALA A 680 19.36 -0.44 -15.27
N ALA A 681 20.30 -0.06 -14.40
CA ALA A 681 21.50 -0.85 -14.12
C ALA A 681 21.18 -2.14 -13.34
N ALA A 682 20.23 -2.08 -12.39
CA ALA A 682 19.84 -3.23 -11.56
C ALA A 682 18.78 -4.15 -12.19
N GLN A 683 17.83 -3.58 -13.00
CA GLN A 683 16.66 -4.32 -13.51
C GLN A 683 17.01 -5.59 -14.28
N PRO A 684 18.05 -5.66 -15.12
CA PRO A 684 18.41 -6.89 -15.83
C PRO A 684 18.82 -8.06 -14.92
N PHE A 685 19.00 -7.82 -13.63
CA PHE A 685 19.40 -8.81 -12.62
C PHE A 685 18.34 -9.05 -11.54
N ILE A 686 17.10 -8.59 -11.76
CA ILE A 686 15.96 -8.84 -10.86
C ILE A 686 14.92 -9.66 -11.61
N SER A 687 14.56 -10.83 -11.08
CA SER A 687 13.58 -11.73 -11.70
C SER A 687 12.16 -11.17 -11.65
N GLY A 688 11.75 -10.59 -10.53
CA GLY A 688 10.55 -9.75 -10.44
C GLY A 688 10.81 -8.34 -10.97
N ALA A 689 10.50 -7.32 -10.19
CA ALA A 689 10.71 -5.92 -10.55
C ALA A 689 11.27 -5.09 -9.37
N ILE A 690 11.29 -3.79 -9.53
CA ILE A 690 11.92 -2.85 -8.59
C ILE A 690 10.87 -1.85 -8.14
N SER A 691 10.65 -1.76 -6.82
CA SER A 691 9.91 -0.67 -6.22
C SER A 691 10.86 0.50 -5.98
N LYS A 692 10.68 1.57 -6.72
CA LYS A 692 11.41 2.81 -6.53
C LYS A 692 10.61 4.00 -6.98
N THR A 693 10.68 5.06 -6.19
CA THR A 693 10.12 6.36 -6.56
C THR A 693 11.16 7.21 -7.30
N ILE A 694 10.79 7.72 -8.45
CA ILE A 694 11.56 8.77 -9.13
C ILE A 694 11.14 10.10 -8.51
N ASN A 695 12.01 10.63 -7.65
CA ASN A 695 11.76 11.92 -7.02
C ASN A 695 12.12 13.06 -7.98
N MET A 696 11.18 13.97 -8.19
CA MET A 696 11.33 15.14 -9.05
C MET A 696 11.12 16.42 -8.23
N PRO A 697 11.89 17.48 -8.50
CA PRO A 697 11.70 18.76 -7.81
C PRO A 697 10.36 19.41 -8.19
N GLU A 698 9.92 20.38 -7.37
CA GLU A 698 8.62 21.05 -7.53
C GLU A 698 8.49 21.77 -8.88
N GLU A 699 9.61 22.28 -9.42
CA GLU A 699 9.69 22.98 -10.71
C GLU A 699 9.58 22.05 -11.94
N SER A 700 9.61 20.73 -11.77
CA SER A 700 9.48 19.79 -12.90
C SER A 700 8.13 19.90 -13.58
N THR A 701 8.17 19.84 -14.92
CA THR A 701 7.00 19.97 -15.79
C THR A 701 6.34 18.61 -16.10
N ALA A 702 5.18 18.61 -16.72
CA ALA A 702 4.57 17.39 -17.25
C ALA A 702 5.41 16.78 -18.38
N GLU A 703 6.10 17.59 -19.16
CA GLU A 703 7.01 17.17 -20.21
C GLU A 703 8.23 16.41 -19.64
N ASP A 704 8.80 16.86 -18.51
CA ASP A 704 9.88 16.13 -17.82
C ASP A 704 9.41 14.76 -17.34
N ILE A 705 8.15 14.66 -16.89
CA ILE A 705 7.52 13.39 -16.47
C ILE A 705 7.34 12.48 -17.69
N MET A 706 6.84 13.01 -18.80
CA MET A 706 6.66 12.26 -20.03
C MET A 706 8.02 11.74 -20.56
N GLU A 707 9.08 12.58 -20.51
CA GLU A 707 10.43 12.18 -20.86
C GLU A 707 10.93 11.06 -19.94
N ALA A 708 10.75 11.21 -18.62
CA ALA A 708 11.16 10.18 -17.65
C ALA A 708 10.47 8.84 -17.91
N TYR A 709 9.18 8.81 -18.23
CA TYR A 709 8.45 7.60 -18.59
C TYR A 709 8.98 6.99 -19.90
N THR A 710 9.19 7.82 -20.93
CA THR A 710 9.69 7.36 -22.24
C THR A 710 11.10 6.79 -22.13
N GLU A 711 12.00 7.46 -21.41
CA GLU A 711 13.37 6.97 -21.20
C GLU A 711 13.39 5.70 -20.31
N SER A 712 12.50 5.60 -19.33
CA SER A 712 12.36 4.38 -18.53
C SER A 712 12.00 3.17 -19.40
N TRP A 713 11.08 3.34 -20.34
CA TRP A 713 10.75 2.31 -21.33
C TRP A 713 11.96 1.95 -22.22
N ARG A 714 12.64 2.94 -22.79
CA ARG A 714 13.82 2.74 -23.65
C ARG A 714 14.96 2.01 -22.93
N LEU A 715 15.11 2.28 -21.63
CA LEU A 715 16.12 1.63 -20.78
C LEU A 715 15.71 0.23 -20.31
N GLY A 716 14.50 -0.23 -20.63
CA GLY A 716 14.01 -1.58 -20.33
C GLY A 716 13.60 -1.77 -18.88
N LEU A 717 13.07 -0.74 -18.24
CA LEU A 717 12.44 -0.88 -16.93
C LEU A 717 11.10 -1.62 -17.05
N LYS A 718 10.69 -2.29 -15.98
CA LYS A 718 9.39 -2.98 -15.91
C LYS A 718 8.27 -2.07 -15.40
N ALA A 719 8.59 -1.19 -14.44
CA ALA A 719 7.65 -0.23 -13.89
C ALA A 719 8.35 1.04 -13.41
N VAL A 720 7.60 2.13 -13.34
CA VAL A 720 8.05 3.43 -12.85
C VAL A 720 6.92 4.14 -12.12
N ALA A 721 7.22 4.65 -10.93
CA ALA A 721 6.37 5.56 -10.18
C ALA A 721 7.13 6.88 -9.98
N ILE A 722 6.46 8.00 -10.21
CA ILE A 722 7.03 9.34 -10.08
C ILE A 722 6.38 10.06 -8.92
N TYR A 723 7.20 10.77 -8.15
CA TYR A 723 6.73 11.68 -7.13
C TYR A 723 7.39 13.05 -7.35
N ARG A 724 6.56 14.05 -7.68
CA ARG A 724 6.99 15.45 -7.76
C ARG A 724 6.77 16.12 -6.41
N ASP A 725 7.77 16.85 -5.92
CA ASP A 725 7.63 17.61 -4.68
C ASP A 725 6.47 18.62 -4.80
N GLY A 726 5.68 18.75 -3.74
CA GLY A 726 4.50 19.61 -3.72
C GLY A 726 3.25 19.05 -4.43
N SER A 727 3.28 17.85 -5.03
CA SER A 727 2.08 17.21 -5.62
C SER A 727 1.02 16.81 -4.58
N LYS A 728 1.42 16.64 -3.32
CA LYS A 728 0.50 16.41 -2.18
C LYS A 728 0.77 17.43 -1.09
N ARG A 729 -0.31 17.96 -0.46
CA ARG A 729 -0.19 18.94 0.63
C ARG A 729 0.38 18.36 1.92
N VAL A 730 0.25 17.08 2.16
CA VAL A 730 0.77 16.39 3.34
C VAL A 730 1.75 15.31 2.93
N GLN A 731 2.99 15.45 3.34
CA GLN A 731 4.05 14.48 3.08
C GLN A 731 4.40 13.71 4.37
N PRO A 732 4.55 12.37 4.32
CA PRO A 732 4.95 11.57 5.49
C PRO A 732 6.43 11.77 5.88
N LEU A 733 7.28 12.25 4.96
CA LEU A 733 8.70 12.57 5.18
C LEU A 733 8.99 13.95 4.60
N SER A 734 9.69 14.81 5.36
CA SER A 734 10.10 16.12 4.90
C SER A 734 11.57 16.39 5.25
N SER A 735 12.24 17.20 4.42
CA SER A 735 13.59 17.70 4.67
C SER A 735 13.63 18.94 5.58
N GLY A 736 12.48 19.36 6.14
CA GLY A 736 12.36 20.54 7.01
C GLY A 736 11.33 20.36 8.13
N THR A 737 11.42 21.17 9.17
CA THR A 737 10.57 21.15 10.38
C THR A 737 9.15 21.68 10.18
N GLY A 738 8.60 21.67 8.96
CA GLY A 738 7.20 22.02 8.71
C GLY A 738 6.78 23.44 9.12
N LYS A 739 7.60 24.45 8.79
CA LYS A 739 7.18 25.85 8.76
C LYS A 739 7.25 26.34 7.32
N GLY A 740 6.16 26.18 6.62
CA GLY A 740 6.05 26.62 5.23
C GLY A 740 4.62 26.88 4.79
N GLU A 741 3.85 27.66 5.56
CA GLU A 741 2.85 28.50 4.92
C GLU A 741 3.59 29.59 4.13
N LYS A 742 3.87 29.36 2.86
CA LYS A 742 4.19 30.44 1.94
C LYS A 742 2.93 31.29 1.78
N LYS A 743 2.81 32.35 2.59
CA LYS A 743 1.95 33.48 2.26
C LYS A 743 2.41 34.02 0.91
N ALA A 744 1.54 33.95 -0.07
CA ALA A 744 1.68 34.75 -1.29
C ALA A 744 1.78 36.23 -0.87
N ALA A 745 2.95 36.82 -1.05
CA ALA A 745 3.15 38.22 -0.82
C ALA A 745 2.56 39.00 -1.98
N ILE A 746 1.32 39.46 -1.81
CA ILE A 746 0.82 40.64 -2.54
C ILE A 746 1.12 41.83 -1.66
N GLY A 747 2.08 42.65 -2.08
CA GLY A 747 2.45 43.85 -1.38
C GLY A 747 1.35 44.90 -1.47
N LEU A 748 0.90 45.37 -0.29
CA LEU A 748 0.29 46.67 -0.05
C LEU A 748 0.72 47.17 1.32
N PRO A 749 0.82 48.47 1.54
CA PRO A 749 1.59 49.08 2.63
C PRO A 749 0.94 48.95 4.01
N ALA A 750 1.79 48.83 5.01
CA ALA A 750 1.44 48.67 6.41
C ALA A 750 0.52 49.75 6.95
N ALA A 751 -0.66 49.35 7.40
CA ALA A 751 -1.43 50.07 8.39
C ALA A 751 -1.44 49.24 9.67
N THR A 752 -1.01 49.89 10.74
CA THR A 752 -1.00 49.31 12.09
C THR A 752 -2.41 49.02 12.58
N VAL A 753 -2.71 47.74 12.77
CA VAL A 753 -3.95 47.22 13.40
C VAL A 753 -3.53 46.51 14.68
N PRO A 754 -4.20 46.74 15.82
CA PRO A 754 -3.88 46.09 17.09
C PRO A 754 -4.14 44.57 17.06
N PRO A 755 -3.52 43.79 17.93
CA PRO A 755 -3.57 42.33 17.90
C PRO A 755 -4.98 41.84 18.10
N VAL A 756 -5.48 41.03 17.10
CA VAL A 756 -6.75 40.32 17.21
C VAL A 756 -6.49 39.05 18.00
N GLU A 757 -7.16 38.92 19.14
CA GLU A 757 -7.20 37.65 19.90
C GLU A 757 -7.78 36.53 19.02
N LYS A 758 -6.98 35.48 18.83
CA LYS A 758 -7.41 34.27 18.14
C LYS A 758 -8.22 33.43 19.11
N ILE A 759 -9.54 33.56 19.05
CA ILE A 759 -10.46 32.72 19.83
C ILE A 759 -10.42 31.28 19.25
N VAL A 760 -9.79 30.36 19.98
CA VAL A 760 -9.80 28.95 19.66
C VAL A 760 -11.04 28.34 20.33
N TYR A 761 -12.07 28.02 19.55
CA TYR A 761 -13.23 27.30 20.05
C TYR A 761 -12.84 25.86 20.36
N ARG A 762 -12.76 25.51 21.65
CA ARG A 762 -12.77 24.12 22.11
C ARG A 762 -14.19 23.77 22.50
N PRO A 763 -14.83 22.73 21.93
CA PRO A 763 -16.13 22.27 22.39
C PRO A 763 -16.00 21.80 23.85
N VAL A 764 -16.54 22.58 24.77
CA VAL A 764 -16.62 22.26 26.20
C VAL A 764 -18.07 21.89 26.49
N ARG A 765 -18.28 20.71 27.09
CA ARG A 765 -19.61 20.24 27.46
C ARG A 765 -20.26 21.19 28.47
N ARG A 766 -21.32 21.86 28.05
CA ARG A 766 -22.22 22.64 28.95
C ARG A 766 -23.21 21.68 29.59
N LYS A 767 -22.94 21.21 30.81
CA LYS A 767 -23.87 20.36 31.54
C LYS A 767 -25.08 21.17 32.01
N LEU A 768 -26.29 20.56 32.00
CA LEU A 768 -27.46 21.15 32.65
C LEU A 768 -27.31 21.06 34.16
N PRO A 769 -27.90 22.00 34.93
CA PRO A 769 -27.99 21.87 36.39
C PRO A 769 -28.83 20.65 36.79
N ASP A 770 -28.61 20.14 38.02
CA ASP A 770 -29.34 18.97 38.49
C ASP A 770 -30.84 19.26 38.61
N GLU A 771 -31.23 20.46 39.07
CA GLU A 771 -32.61 20.96 38.98
C GLU A 771 -32.76 21.88 37.78
N ARG A 772 -33.72 21.57 36.89
CA ARG A 772 -33.93 22.32 35.62
C ARG A 772 -35.38 22.26 35.17
N GLN A 773 -35.79 23.27 34.43
CA GLN A 773 -37.10 23.24 33.77
C GLN A 773 -37.07 22.25 32.58
N SER A 774 -38.16 21.53 32.41
CA SER A 774 -38.36 20.67 31.25
C SER A 774 -39.75 20.84 30.64
N LEU A 775 -39.87 20.64 29.33
CA LEU A 775 -41.11 20.61 28.60
C LEU A 775 -41.41 19.18 28.16
N THR A 776 -42.52 18.63 28.59
CA THR A 776 -42.99 17.31 28.17
C THR A 776 -44.13 17.44 27.19
N HIS A 777 -44.02 16.79 26.04
CA HIS A 777 -45.03 16.80 24.98
C HIS A 777 -45.45 15.35 24.66
N LYS A 778 -46.75 15.07 24.73
CA LYS A 778 -47.35 13.81 24.30
C LYS A 778 -47.63 13.87 22.82
N PHE A 779 -47.30 12.84 22.08
CA PHE A 779 -47.61 12.70 20.66
C PHE A 779 -48.25 11.35 20.35
N SER A 780 -49.00 11.32 19.22
CA SER A 780 -49.54 10.07 18.68
C SER A 780 -49.41 10.09 17.15
N ILE A 781 -48.94 9.02 16.55
CA ILE A 781 -48.77 8.85 15.09
C ILE A 781 -49.33 7.51 14.71
N ALA A 782 -50.36 7.45 13.89
CA ALA A 782 -51.00 6.22 13.44
C ALA A 782 -51.27 5.20 14.57
N GLY A 783 -51.69 5.67 15.77
CA GLY A 783 -52.00 4.86 16.94
C GLY A 783 -50.78 4.53 17.82
N HIS A 784 -49.60 4.95 17.48
CA HIS A 784 -48.39 4.84 18.33
C HIS A 784 -48.23 6.09 19.18
N GLU A 785 -48.28 5.95 20.47
CA GLU A 785 -48.16 7.05 21.44
C GLU A 785 -46.73 7.11 22.02
N GLY A 786 -46.27 8.34 22.32
CA GLY A 786 -44.99 8.60 22.96
C GLY A 786 -44.94 9.96 23.64
N TYR A 787 -43.87 10.19 24.37
CA TYR A 787 -43.58 11.44 25.06
C TYR A 787 -42.19 11.93 24.67
N ILE A 788 -42.06 13.21 24.39
CA ILE A 788 -40.78 13.91 24.24
C ILE A 788 -40.63 14.82 25.45
N THR A 789 -39.56 14.65 26.22
CA THR A 789 -39.24 15.56 27.33
C THR A 789 -37.94 16.28 26.99
N VAL A 790 -37.99 17.60 26.94
CA VAL A 790 -36.83 18.47 26.62
C VAL A 790 -36.45 19.23 27.88
N GLY A 791 -35.25 18.99 28.39
CA GLY A 791 -34.64 19.76 29.47
C GLY A 791 -33.99 21.03 28.95
N LEU A 792 -34.23 22.14 29.64
CA LEU A 792 -33.85 23.47 29.22
C LEU A 792 -32.73 24.03 30.11
N TYR A 793 -31.84 24.81 29.52
CA TYR A 793 -30.94 25.71 30.24
C TYR A 793 -31.70 26.89 30.79
N GLU A 794 -31.10 27.65 31.72
CA GLU A 794 -31.67 28.88 32.31
C GLU A 794 -32.05 29.93 31.25
N ASP A 795 -31.37 29.93 30.13
CA ASP A 795 -31.62 30.80 28.97
C ASP A 795 -32.80 30.31 28.10
N GLY A 796 -33.44 29.22 28.45
CA GLY A 796 -34.58 28.62 27.74
C GLY A 796 -34.16 27.77 26.53
N THR A 797 -32.87 27.62 26.25
CA THR A 797 -32.40 26.79 25.15
C THR A 797 -32.42 25.29 25.51
N PRO A 798 -32.75 24.38 24.57
CA PRO A 798 -32.74 22.95 24.81
C PRO A 798 -31.32 22.40 24.99
N GLY A 799 -31.11 21.61 26.06
CA GLY A 799 -29.81 20.98 26.35
C GLY A 799 -29.88 19.46 26.46
N GLU A 800 -31.06 18.87 26.57
CA GLU A 800 -31.24 17.43 26.54
C GLU A 800 -32.64 17.06 26.02
N VAL A 801 -32.77 15.87 25.51
CA VAL A 801 -34.00 15.30 25.00
C VAL A 801 -34.15 13.88 25.51
N PHE A 802 -35.34 13.52 26.00
CA PHE A 802 -35.73 12.16 26.32
C PHE A 802 -36.95 11.80 25.44
N ILE A 803 -36.98 10.58 24.94
CA ILE A 803 -38.06 10.08 24.09
C ILE A 803 -38.56 8.75 24.70
N SER A 804 -39.74 8.78 25.24
CA SER A 804 -40.35 7.57 25.83
C SER A 804 -41.44 7.04 24.91
N MET A 805 -41.25 5.84 24.39
CA MET A 805 -42.16 5.14 23.50
C MET A 805 -42.22 3.65 23.77
N ALA A 806 -43.38 3.04 23.53
CA ALA A 806 -43.62 1.61 23.61
C ALA A 806 -43.37 1.01 25.02
N LYS A 807 -43.36 -0.29 25.13
CA LYS A 807 -43.03 -0.97 26.40
C LYS A 807 -41.54 -0.88 26.70
N GLU A 808 -41.18 -0.58 27.92
CA GLU A 808 -39.79 -0.65 28.39
C GLU A 808 -39.13 -1.98 27.97
N GLY A 809 -37.87 -1.92 27.52
CA GLY A 809 -37.11 -3.09 27.05
C GLY A 809 -37.37 -3.52 25.62
N SER A 810 -38.22 -2.81 24.83
CA SER A 810 -38.37 -3.08 23.42
C SER A 810 -37.21 -2.48 22.62
N THR A 811 -36.91 -3.06 21.44
CA THR A 811 -35.87 -2.55 20.50
C THR A 811 -36.13 -1.08 20.11
N ILE A 812 -37.41 -0.72 19.94
CA ILE A 812 -37.80 0.66 19.60
C ILE A 812 -37.47 1.62 20.74
N SER A 813 -37.80 1.25 21.98
CA SER A 813 -37.47 2.04 23.18
C SER A 813 -35.97 2.26 23.28
N GLY A 814 -35.15 1.19 23.15
CA GLY A 814 -33.70 1.29 23.23
C GLY A 814 -33.08 2.16 22.12
N LEU A 815 -33.59 2.09 20.88
CA LEU A 815 -33.15 2.94 19.80
C LEU A 815 -33.51 4.41 20.02
N MET A 816 -34.73 4.69 20.55
CA MET A 816 -35.16 6.04 20.88
C MET A 816 -34.35 6.65 22.02
N ASP A 817 -34.03 5.87 23.05
CA ASP A 817 -33.16 6.29 24.16
C ASP A 817 -31.74 6.61 23.66
N THR A 818 -31.19 5.76 22.80
CA THR A 818 -29.85 5.98 22.20
C THR A 818 -29.83 7.24 21.36
N LEU A 819 -30.85 7.45 20.54
CA LEU A 819 -30.99 8.66 19.70
C LEU A 819 -31.13 9.91 20.59
N ALA A 820 -32.01 9.87 21.59
CA ALA A 820 -32.22 10.98 22.52
C ALA A 820 -30.95 11.34 23.28
N THR A 821 -30.19 10.33 23.73
CA THR A 821 -28.88 10.49 24.37
C THR A 821 -27.89 11.17 23.42
N SER A 822 -27.79 10.72 22.18
CA SER A 822 -26.88 11.28 21.18
C SER A 822 -27.19 12.76 20.88
N ILE A 823 -28.46 13.11 20.74
CA ILE A 823 -28.91 14.48 20.54
C ILE A 823 -28.56 15.33 21.78
N SER A 824 -28.86 14.83 22.98
CA SER A 824 -28.54 15.51 24.23
C SER A 824 -27.07 15.85 24.38
N TYR A 825 -26.19 14.90 24.07
CA TYR A 825 -24.75 15.19 24.06
C TYR A 825 -24.38 16.21 22.98
N GLY A 826 -24.89 16.08 21.76
CA GLY A 826 -24.64 17.04 20.71
C GLY A 826 -25.02 18.48 21.11
N LEU A 827 -26.21 18.68 21.68
CA LEU A 827 -26.68 19.97 22.20
C LEU A 827 -25.76 20.50 23.31
N GLN A 828 -25.33 19.64 24.23
CA GLN A 828 -24.44 20.01 25.35
C GLN A 828 -23.02 20.35 24.88
N TYR A 829 -22.58 19.84 23.76
CA TYR A 829 -21.30 20.22 23.12
C TYR A 829 -21.40 21.37 22.12
N GLY A 830 -22.59 22.01 22.03
CA GLY A 830 -22.80 23.23 21.24
C GLY A 830 -23.22 23.00 19.80
N VAL A 831 -23.63 21.78 19.42
CA VAL A 831 -24.24 21.56 18.11
C VAL A 831 -25.61 22.27 18.09
N PRO A 832 -25.87 23.21 17.15
CA PRO A 832 -27.12 23.92 17.10
C PRO A 832 -28.31 23.00 16.87
N LEU A 833 -29.43 23.22 17.57
CA LEU A 833 -30.65 22.46 17.37
C LEU A 833 -31.11 22.47 15.90
N LYS A 834 -30.91 23.60 15.21
CA LYS A 834 -31.20 23.72 13.79
C LYS A 834 -30.55 22.64 12.93
N PHE A 835 -29.31 22.24 13.24
CA PHE A 835 -28.63 21.18 12.53
C PHE A 835 -29.39 19.84 12.60
N PHE A 836 -29.87 19.47 13.77
CA PHE A 836 -30.66 18.24 13.95
C PHE A 836 -32.03 18.34 13.25
N VAL A 837 -32.69 19.51 13.33
CA VAL A 837 -33.96 19.75 12.64
C VAL A 837 -33.77 19.62 11.12
N ASP A 838 -32.79 20.27 10.55
CA ASP A 838 -32.53 20.23 9.10
C ASP A 838 -32.16 18.81 8.61
N LYS A 839 -31.51 18.02 9.46
CA LYS A 839 -31.06 16.66 9.07
C LYS A 839 -32.14 15.60 9.23
N PHE A 840 -32.97 15.70 10.26
CA PHE A 840 -33.88 14.62 10.63
C PHE A 840 -35.34 14.91 10.35
N SER A 841 -35.73 16.15 10.02
CA SER A 841 -37.05 16.44 9.46
C SER A 841 -37.20 15.76 8.11
N HIS A 842 -38.39 15.29 7.82
CA HIS A 842 -38.80 14.64 6.58
C HIS A 842 -38.21 13.25 6.32
N VAL A 843 -37.49 12.65 7.27
CA VAL A 843 -37.06 11.25 7.19
C VAL A 843 -38.28 10.33 7.22
N ARG A 844 -38.35 9.38 6.26
CA ARG A 844 -39.53 8.53 6.06
C ARG A 844 -39.25 7.07 6.44
N PHE A 845 -40.06 6.56 7.35
CA PHE A 845 -40.17 5.12 7.72
C PHE A 845 -41.42 4.90 8.57
N GLU A 846 -41.87 3.67 8.70
CA GLU A 846 -43.06 3.35 9.51
C GLU A 846 -42.76 3.33 11.03
N PRO A 847 -43.69 3.78 11.90
CA PRO A 847 -45.05 4.26 11.58
C PRO A 847 -45.08 5.70 11.07
N SER A 848 -45.83 5.92 9.98
CA SER A 848 -46.14 7.24 9.40
C SER A 848 -47.66 7.49 9.45
N GLY A 849 -48.10 8.71 9.51
CA GLY A 849 -49.55 9.00 9.52
C GLY A 849 -49.94 10.34 10.07
N TRP A 850 -51.26 10.53 10.18
CA TRP A 850 -51.87 11.71 10.80
C TRP A 850 -51.56 11.76 12.32
N THR A 851 -51.26 12.94 12.79
CA THR A 851 -51.02 13.25 14.20
C THR A 851 -52.13 14.11 14.74
N GLY A 852 -52.32 14.20 16.02
CA GLY A 852 -53.23 15.13 16.62
C GLY A 852 -52.72 16.56 16.80
N ASN A 853 -51.54 16.87 16.25
CA ASN A 853 -50.88 18.18 16.43
C ASN A 853 -51.08 19.08 15.24
N PRO A 854 -51.76 20.26 15.39
CA PRO A 854 -51.96 21.18 14.29
C PRO A 854 -50.68 21.74 13.66
N GLN A 855 -49.55 21.75 14.39
CA GLN A 855 -48.25 22.24 13.91
C GLN A 855 -47.52 21.21 13.06
N VAL A 856 -47.83 19.92 13.23
CA VAL A 856 -47.27 18.81 12.45
C VAL A 856 -48.45 17.86 12.14
N PRO A 857 -49.38 18.22 11.25
CA PRO A 857 -50.61 17.45 11.06
C PRO A 857 -50.36 16.02 10.51
N TYR A 858 -49.35 15.84 9.71
CA TYR A 858 -48.93 14.56 9.17
C TYR A 858 -47.45 14.37 9.37
N ALA A 859 -47.04 13.22 9.86
CA ALA A 859 -45.64 12.85 10.06
C ALA A 859 -45.24 11.66 9.15
N LYS A 860 -44.09 11.80 8.50
CA LYS A 860 -43.52 10.75 7.64
C LYS A 860 -42.83 9.64 8.43
N SER A 861 -42.52 9.88 9.70
CA SER A 861 -41.98 8.92 10.69
C SER A 861 -42.05 9.54 12.08
N ILE A 862 -41.77 8.75 13.11
CA ILE A 862 -41.60 9.22 14.49
C ILE A 862 -40.51 10.30 14.56
N ILE A 863 -39.38 10.07 13.89
CA ILE A 863 -38.23 11.00 13.85
C ILE A 863 -38.64 12.32 13.16
N ASP A 864 -39.33 12.25 12.05
CA ASP A 864 -39.86 13.43 11.34
C ASP A 864 -40.75 14.28 12.26
N TYR A 865 -41.63 13.62 13.03
CA TYR A 865 -42.49 14.32 13.98
C TYR A 865 -41.68 15.05 15.06
N ILE A 866 -40.75 14.33 15.70
CA ILE A 866 -39.95 14.84 16.81
C ILE A 866 -39.17 16.10 16.39
N PHE A 867 -38.49 16.04 15.25
CA PHE A 867 -37.63 17.15 14.82
C PHE A 867 -38.44 18.32 14.25
N ARG A 868 -39.54 18.08 13.56
CA ARG A 868 -40.44 19.17 13.14
C ARG A 868 -41.13 19.85 14.33
N TRP A 869 -41.51 19.10 15.34
CA TRP A 869 -42.03 19.66 16.59
C TRP A 869 -40.96 20.47 17.33
N LEU A 870 -39.74 19.96 17.47
CA LEU A 870 -38.60 20.68 18.06
C LEU A 870 -38.29 21.96 17.29
N GLY A 871 -38.31 21.94 15.95
CA GLY A 871 -38.09 23.09 15.09
C GLY A 871 -39.20 24.15 15.25
N SER A 872 -40.46 23.72 15.26
CA SER A 872 -41.59 24.61 15.49
C SER A 872 -41.56 25.24 16.88
N ARG A 873 -41.22 24.46 17.92
CA ARG A 873 -41.24 24.91 19.32
C ARG A 873 -40.09 25.82 19.72
N PHE A 874 -38.87 25.54 19.26
CA PHE A 874 -37.67 26.22 19.73
C PHE A 874 -36.99 27.09 18.68
N LEU A 875 -37.33 26.93 17.39
CA LEU A 875 -36.73 27.70 16.28
C LEU A 875 -37.74 28.54 15.53
N GLY A 876 -39.05 28.44 15.87
CA GLY A 876 -40.12 29.16 15.21
C GLY A 876 -40.36 28.76 13.75
N ILE A 877 -39.86 27.56 13.34
CA ILE A 877 -40.04 27.03 11.98
C ILE A 877 -41.45 26.46 11.89
N SER A 878 -42.33 27.10 11.14
CA SER A 878 -43.68 26.58 10.83
C SER A 878 -43.82 26.37 9.31
N GLU A 879 -44.61 25.37 8.88
CA GLU A 879 -44.87 25.09 7.46
C GLU A 879 -45.48 26.30 6.70
N ALA A 880 -46.02 27.27 7.42
CA ALA A 880 -46.53 28.51 6.85
C ALA A 880 -45.43 29.53 6.46
N SER A 881 -44.16 29.33 6.93
CA SER A 881 -43.05 30.25 6.63
C SER A 881 -42.15 29.82 5.47
N GLU A 882 -42.35 28.64 4.91
CA GLU A 882 -41.65 28.22 3.69
C GLU A 882 -42.33 28.61 2.37
N ALA A 883 -43.50 29.23 2.45
CA ALA A 883 -44.14 29.88 1.29
C ALA A 883 -43.63 31.34 1.12
N GLY A 884 -42.29 31.49 1.11
CA GLY A 884 -41.63 32.78 0.86
C GLY A 884 -41.48 33.01 -0.64
N GLU A 885 -42.10 34.04 -1.05
CA GLU A 885 -41.98 34.86 -2.30
C GLU A 885 -41.11 34.31 -3.44
N MET A 886 -41.81 33.84 -4.48
CA MET A 886 -41.26 33.71 -5.82
C MET A 886 -41.13 35.09 -6.51
N PRO A 887 -40.05 35.40 -7.25
CA PRO A 887 -39.91 36.61 -8.04
C PRO A 887 -40.89 36.58 -9.19
N LYS A 888 -41.62 37.68 -9.33
CA LYS A 888 -42.57 37.94 -10.43
C LYS A 888 -41.84 38.01 -11.78
N LEU A 889 -42.03 37.02 -12.62
CA LEU A 889 -41.82 37.12 -14.06
C LEU A 889 -43.16 37.33 -14.74
N ARG A 890 -43.23 38.42 -15.58
CA ARG A 890 -44.40 38.84 -16.33
C ARG A 890 -44.77 37.82 -17.42
N PRO A 891 -46.06 37.72 -17.77
CA PRO A 891 -46.59 36.75 -18.70
C PRO A 891 -46.48 37.19 -20.16
N THR A 892 -46.19 36.25 -21.05
CA THR A 892 -46.61 36.29 -22.44
C THR A 892 -47.46 35.07 -22.74
N ILE A 893 -48.71 35.35 -23.08
CA ILE A 893 -49.73 34.43 -23.64
C ILE A 893 -49.49 34.35 -25.16
N PRO A 894 -49.71 33.21 -25.87
CA PRO A 894 -51.08 32.87 -26.32
C PRO A 894 -51.37 31.35 -26.34
N ASP A 895 -52.49 31.05 -26.02
CA ASP A 895 -53.76 30.67 -26.58
C ASP A 895 -54.08 29.16 -26.72
N PRO A 896 -55.36 28.75 -26.62
CA PRO A 896 -55.73 27.46 -26.01
C PRO A 896 -56.13 26.42 -27.06
N GLN A 897 -55.94 25.17 -26.76
CA GLN A 897 -56.86 24.10 -27.18
C GLN A 897 -56.60 22.74 -26.56
N ALA A 898 -57.67 22.10 -26.18
CA ALA A 898 -57.90 20.70 -25.88
C ALA A 898 -57.61 20.25 -24.46
N ALA A 899 -58.56 20.48 -23.58
CA ALA A 899 -58.77 19.70 -22.38
C ALA A 899 -59.23 18.27 -22.73
N LEU A 900 -58.53 17.27 -22.21
CA LEU A 900 -59.07 15.93 -22.01
C LEU A 900 -59.25 15.71 -20.50
N PRO A 901 -60.28 15.02 -20.05
CA PRO A 901 -60.61 14.94 -18.63
C PRO A 901 -59.64 14.06 -17.89
N PHE A 902 -59.04 14.60 -16.85
CA PHE A 902 -58.18 13.87 -15.94
C PHE A 902 -59.07 13.28 -14.84
N ASP A 903 -59.03 11.94 -14.72
CA ASP A 903 -59.69 11.24 -13.64
C ASP A 903 -58.82 11.34 -12.35
N ALA A 904 -59.32 12.07 -11.36
CA ALA A 904 -58.62 12.42 -10.12
C ALA A 904 -58.45 11.27 -9.13
N SER A 905 -58.83 10.06 -9.49
CA SER A 905 -58.77 8.91 -8.59
C SER A 905 -57.46 8.09 -8.61
N ALA A 906 -56.45 8.46 -9.44
CA ALA A 906 -55.22 7.69 -9.63
C ALA A 906 -53.95 8.32 -9.01
N VAL A 907 -53.99 9.40 -8.26
CA VAL A 907 -52.82 10.18 -7.82
C VAL A 907 -52.55 10.06 -6.30
N GLY A 908 -53.01 8.99 -5.64
CA GLY A 908 -52.90 8.89 -4.18
C GLY A 908 -51.50 8.65 -3.61
N ASP A 909 -50.48 8.14 -4.34
CA ASP A 909 -49.25 7.58 -3.72
C ASP A 909 -47.97 7.73 -4.56
N ALA A 910 -47.90 8.61 -5.50
CA ALA A 910 -46.75 8.77 -6.36
C ALA A 910 -45.65 9.67 -5.75
N PRO A 911 -44.41 9.16 -5.56
CA PRO A 911 -43.29 9.92 -5.03
C PRO A 911 -42.79 10.95 -6.05
N LEU A 912 -42.12 12.00 -5.59
CA LEU A 912 -41.36 12.89 -6.44
C LEU A 912 -40.03 12.28 -6.87
N CYS A 913 -39.64 12.49 -8.11
CA CYS A 913 -38.36 12.05 -8.65
C CYS A 913 -37.18 12.73 -7.92
N SER A 914 -36.23 11.95 -7.44
CA SER A 914 -35.04 12.44 -6.74
C SER A 914 -34.10 13.27 -7.63
N GLU A 915 -34.20 13.14 -8.95
CA GLU A 915 -33.30 13.82 -9.90
C GLU A 915 -33.88 15.13 -10.45
N CYS A 916 -35.16 15.20 -10.68
CA CYS A 916 -35.78 16.40 -11.31
C CYS A 916 -36.98 16.96 -10.59
N GLY A 917 -37.44 16.40 -9.47
CA GLY A 917 -38.60 16.87 -8.70
C GLY A 917 -39.97 16.63 -9.35
N GLY A 918 -40.05 15.97 -10.51
CA GLY A 918 -41.28 15.62 -11.18
C GLY A 918 -42.06 14.50 -10.48
N ILE A 919 -43.40 14.52 -10.55
CA ILE A 919 -44.20 13.41 -9.99
C ILE A 919 -43.96 12.13 -10.80
N MET A 920 -43.66 11.06 -10.12
CA MET A 920 -43.39 9.77 -10.77
C MET A 920 -44.68 8.98 -11.00
N THR A 921 -44.77 8.27 -12.11
CA THR A 921 -45.89 7.39 -12.43
C THR A 921 -45.55 5.95 -12.06
N ARG A 922 -46.54 5.19 -11.60
CA ARG A 922 -46.38 3.77 -11.21
C ARG A 922 -46.17 2.90 -12.44
N ASN A 923 -45.09 2.14 -12.46
CA ASN A 923 -44.78 1.20 -13.54
C ASN A 923 -44.52 -0.20 -12.92
N GLY A 924 -45.54 -1.03 -12.80
CA GLY A 924 -45.49 -2.29 -12.09
C GLY A 924 -45.37 -2.09 -10.58
N SER A 925 -44.39 -2.69 -9.94
CA SER A 925 -44.05 -2.51 -8.51
C SER A 925 -43.18 -1.29 -8.21
N CYS A 926 -42.72 -0.53 -9.23
CA CYS A 926 -41.82 0.62 -9.12
C CYS A 926 -42.48 1.89 -9.70
N TYR A 927 -41.81 3.04 -9.49
CA TYR A 927 -42.22 4.30 -10.07
C TYR A 927 -41.19 4.80 -11.09
N LYS A 928 -41.67 5.39 -12.20
CA LYS A 928 -40.83 5.96 -13.25
C LYS A 928 -41.17 7.45 -13.39
N CYS A 929 -40.16 8.28 -13.52
CA CYS A 929 -40.33 9.68 -13.83
C CYS A 929 -40.48 9.87 -15.33
N GLU A 930 -41.62 10.41 -15.75
CA GLU A 930 -41.90 10.70 -17.17
C GLU A 930 -41.07 11.89 -17.71
N ASN A 931 -40.55 12.73 -16.80
CA ASN A 931 -39.82 13.94 -17.16
C ASN A 931 -38.33 13.72 -17.41
N CYS A 932 -37.65 12.86 -16.63
CA CYS A 932 -36.22 12.59 -16.77
C CYS A 932 -35.87 11.10 -16.95
N GLY A 933 -36.87 10.20 -16.92
CA GLY A 933 -36.66 8.78 -17.06
C GLY A 933 -36.18 8.03 -15.80
N GLY A 934 -35.91 8.76 -14.70
CA GLY A 934 -35.48 8.19 -13.43
C GLY A 934 -36.51 7.20 -12.84
N THR A 935 -36.04 6.12 -12.21
CA THR A 935 -36.90 5.10 -11.58
C THR A 935 -36.59 4.99 -10.08
N SER A 936 -37.63 4.78 -9.25
CA SER A 936 -37.47 4.53 -7.83
C SER A 936 -37.48 3.04 -7.55
N GLY A 937 -36.30 2.48 -7.21
CA GLY A 937 -36.07 1.20 -6.56
C GLY A 937 -36.70 -0.01 -7.23
N CYS A 938 -35.88 -0.87 -7.68
CA CYS A 938 -35.93 -2.26 -8.12
C CYS A 938 -35.25 -2.44 -9.47
N SER A 939 -33.97 -2.37 -9.50
CA SER A 939 -33.16 -3.06 -10.50
C SER A 939 -31.87 -3.48 -9.82
#